data_3f0f36c427eddd0c24cf05c7609056c2
#
_entry.id   3f0f36c427eddd0c24cf05c7609056c2
#
_cell.length_a   1.000
_cell.length_b   1.000
_cell.length_c   1.000
_cell.angle_alpha   90.00
_cell.angle_beta   90.00
_cell.angle_gamma   90.00
#
_symmetry.space_group_name_H-M   'P 1'
#
loop_
_entity.id
_entity.type
_entity.pdbx_description
1 polymer ?
#
loop_
_entity_poly.entity_id
_entity_poly.type
_entity_poly.pdbx_seq_one_letter_code
_entity_poly.pdbx_strand_id
1 'polypeptide(L)'
;MQIHHVVITAIILFPGLTLSRTMSAEPAAHDRQRDFADSVRPFLQTYCVECHGSEKQEGKLDLSRHSTSATIARNYRLWDLVLERLETKEMPPEEASRHPTPEELRNVIDSLQALRRQEAQRRAGDPGRVLPRRLSNAEYDYTIRDLTGVDIRPTQEFPIDPANEAGFDNSGESLAMSPALFRKYLAAARSVADHIVLKPKGFVFAPHPAVTDTDRDKYCVRRIVDFYRRQNVDYADYFLAAWQYKHRHDEGKSDASLIDFAAEAEISSGYLTRLWWILTRIQQGRGPLADLQVMWNELPEPNVKHPDAVRSACEDMRDFVNRERLKFVVPPRSIGVQGISRGSQPLVLWQNRQLAAHRMKYHIPETTSDEGDQVTSPHEEDIANFCEIFPDTFFVSQRDGVINPANRKEGRLLSAGFHLMVGYFRDDQPLYRLILDEQRQQELDALWQELDFITFAPVRQYRDFIFFERAEPRWFMRDSIFDFARVEDKNVTSEAMIRRLAEVYLTKARREPESQTDDEPGLDSGKHGGRDEALQAIEEYFISMSARIRWVERTRLAAHSSHLEALQDFSEKAFRRPLTESERSGIPAFYHSLREEGLNHEDAVRDVVVSTLMSPWFCYRVDLPQAGKVAGPLSDYDLASRLSYFLWASLPDDELLSHAAAGDLHRREVLLAQTRRALRDQRVWGLAAEFGGHWLDFRRFEQHNSVDRTRFKSFTNKLRKSMYEEPLRFFVDLVQRNGSVLDFIYGDYTIVDTVLAEHYGMPLPNVERDDWVRIEDARRYGRGGVLPMSVFLTSNSPGLRTSPVKRGYWVVRRVLGQHIPPPPPNVPELPEDEAQLGDLSLRQIMARHRNDPGCAGCHDHFDSIGLVFEDYGPIGERRDNDLGGRIVDTRATFPGGDEGTGLDGLRRYLSEHRQDDFVDNLCRRLLAYALGRSLLLSDEAAIQKMRDNLADQNFCFNSLVETIVTSPQFLNKRGRDYETEH
;
A
#
# COMPACT_ATOMS: atom_id res chain seq x y z
N MET A 1 -49.76 -55.02 3.18
CA MET A 1 -49.13 -56.17 2.48
C MET A 1 -47.67 -56.09 2.79
N GLN A 2 -47.23 -56.70 3.85
CA GLN A 2 -46.60 -58.02 3.97
C GLN A 2 -45.64 -58.28 2.79
N ILE A 3 -44.31 -58.35 3.02
CA ILE A 3 -43.68 -59.63 3.36
C ILE A 3 -42.29 -59.36 4.00
N HIS A 4 -42.05 -60.02 5.12
CA HIS A 4 -40.79 -60.29 5.80
C HIS A 4 -39.83 -61.06 4.91
N HIS A 5 -38.49 -60.82 5.13
CA HIS A 5 -37.59 -61.98 5.25
C HIS A 5 -36.38 -61.64 6.17
N VAL A 6 -36.24 -62.49 7.14
CA VAL A 6 -35.21 -62.67 8.15
C VAL A 6 -34.02 -63.40 7.55
N VAL A 7 -32.79 -63.04 7.83
CA VAL A 7 -31.61 -63.92 7.80
C VAL A 7 -30.63 -63.51 8.89
N ILE A 8 -30.66 -64.24 9.91
CA ILE A 8 -29.69 -65.04 10.68
C ILE A 8 -28.30 -64.42 10.87
N THR A 9 -28.05 -64.09 12.10
CA THR A 9 -26.80 -63.77 12.80
C THR A 9 -25.84 -64.96 12.82
N ALA A 10 -24.58 -64.75 12.49
CA ALA A 10 -23.48 -65.63 12.87
C ALA A 10 -22.48 -64.84 13.73
N ILE A 11 -22.54 -65.06 15.01
CA ILE A 11 -21.60 -64.61 16.03
C ILE A 11 -20.38 -65.51 15.93
N ILE A 12 -19.20 -64.96 15.56
CA ILE A 12 -17.89 -65.56 15.80
C ILE A 12 -17.21 -64.80 16.92
N LEU A 13 -17.19 -65.38 18.10
CA LEU A 13 -16.38 -64.95 19.25
C LEU A 13 -14.91 -65.17 18.91
N PHE A 14 -14.11 -64.12 18.82
CA PHE A 14 -12.68 -64.22 19.06
C PHE A 14 -12.32 -63.60 20.41
N PRO A 15 -11.51 -64.24 21.21
CA PRO A 15 -11.15 -63.74 22.54
C PRO A 15 -10.17 -62.56 22.40
N GLY A 16 -10.53 -61.41 22.96
CA GLY A 16 -9.70 -60.24 23.04
C GLY A 16 -8.40 -60.44 23.78
N LEU A 17 -7.30 -60.30 23.10
CA LEU A 17 -6.04 -59.91 23.69
C LEU A 17 -5.95 -58.40 23.69
N THR A 18 -6.32 -57.78 24.78
CA THR A 18 -5.96 -56.41 25.12
C THR A 18 -4.46 -56.38 25.42
N LEU A 19 -3.67 -56.12 24.38
CA LEU A 19 -2.32 -55.64 24.57
C LEU A 19 -2.40 -54.16 25.05
N SER A 20 -2.40 -54.00 26.35
CA SER A 20 -2.05 -52.75 26.98
C SER A 20 -0.63 -52.40 26.53
N ARG A 21 -0.51 -51.48 25.57
CA ARG A 21 0.76 -50.83 25.29
C ARG A 21 1.07 -49.93 26.47
N THR A 22 1.69 -50.48 27.49
CA THR A 22 2.45 -49.71 28.47
C THR A 22 3.53 -48.96 27.68
N MET A 23 3.37 -47.68 27.52
CA MET A 23 4.43 -46.82 27.03
C MET A 23 5.62 -46.91 27.96
N SER A 24 6.63 -47.68 27.58
CA SER A 24 7.93 -47.72 28.21
C SER A 24 8.67 -46.42 27.90
N ALA A 25 8.38 -45.36 28.69
CA ALA A 25 9.08 -44.07 28.59
C ALA A 25 10.39 -44.03 29.43
N GLU A 26 10.68 -45.05 30.23
CA GLU A 26 11.81 -45.05 31.13
C GLU A 26 13.18 -45.50 30.56
N PRO A 27 13.31 -46.37 29.52
CA PRO A 27 14.62 -46.79 29.07
C PRO A 27 15.44 -45.65 28.43
N ALA A 28 14.83 -44.79 27.62
CA ALA A 28 15.51 -43.73 26.87
C ALA A 28 16.05 -42.57 27.76
N ALA A 29 15.45 -42.31 28.90
CA ALA A 29 15.94 -41.30 29.84
C ALA A 29 17.15 -41.80 30.64
N HIS A 30 17.19 -43.08 30.95
CA HIS A 30 18.28 -43.72 31.69
C HIS A 30 19.54 -43.84 30.81
N ASP A 31 19.40 -44.16 29.52
CA ASP A 31 20.53 -44.21 28.58
C ASP A 31 21.17 -42.85 28.36
N ARG A 32 20.38 -41.78 28.23
CA ARG A 32 20.87 -40.39 28.08
C ARG A 32 21.68 -39.90 29.27
N GLN A 33 21.23 -40.24 30.47
CA GLN A 33 21.96 -39.88 31.70
C GLN A 33 23.26 -40.66 31.82
N ARG A 34 23.32 -41.87 31.29
CA ARG A 34 24.54 -42.67 31.21
C ARG A 34 25.53 -42.09 30.22
N ASP A 35 25.10 -41.83 28.95
CA ASP A 35 25.96 -41.26 27.92
C ASP A 35 26.52 -39.91 28.36
N PHE A 36 25.71 -39.07 29.00
CA PHE A 36 26.15 -37.80 29.56
C PHE A 36 27.16 -38.02 30.71
N ALA A 37 26.89 -38.94 31.60
CA ALA A 37 27.75 -39.21 32.75
C ALA A 37 29.10 -39.86 32.35
N ASP A 38 29.08 -40.64 31.28
CA ASP A 38 30.23 -41.43 30.85
C ASP A 38 31.14 -40.66 29.86
N SER A 39 30.58 -39.77 29.05
CA SER A 39 31.33 -39.08 28.00
C SER A 39 31.42 -37.57 28.23
N VAL A 40 30.28 -36.87 28.42
CA VAL A 40 30.24 -35.39 28.43
C VAL A 40 30.75 -34.83 29.76
N ARG A 41 30.28 -35.32 30.87
CA ARG A 41 30.65 -34.83 32.19
C ARG A 41 32.14 -34.92 32.52
N PRO A 42 32.83 -36.05 32.26
CA PRO A 42 34.26 -36.14 32.46
C PRO A 42 35.06 -35.20 31.56
N PHE A 43 34.65 -35.02 30.34
CA PHE A 43 35.26 -34.07 29.41
C PHE A 43 35.16 -32.64 29.93
N LEU A 44 33.97 -32.21 30.34
CA LEU A 44 33.76 -30.87 30.90
C LEU A 44 34.60 -30.61 32.12
N GLN A 45 34.67 -31.60 33.05
CA GLN A 45 35.47 -31.51 34.27
C GLN A 45 36.98 -31.41 34.00
N THR A 46 37.43 -32.06 32.93
CA THR A 46 38.87 -32.13 32.62
C THR A 46 39.37 -30.92 31.87
N TYR A 47 38.54 -30.41 30.91
CA TYR A 47 39.00 -29.44 29.92
C TYR A 47 38.29 -28.06 30.01
N CYS A 48 37.15 -27.95 30.71
CA CYS A 48 36.32 -26.72 30.65
C CYS A 48 36.14 -26.04 32.03
N VAL A 49 35.90 -26.79 33.08
CA VAL A 49 35.46 -26.27 34.41
C VAL A 49 36.58 -25.48 35.11
N GLU A 50 37.85 -25.67 34.78
CA GLU A 50 38.97 -24.90 35.31
C GLU A 50 38.83 -23.40 34.99
N CYS A 51 38.33 -23.08 33.78
CA CYS A 51 38.07 -21.72 33.35
C CYS A 51 36.60 -21.30 33.40
N HIS A 52 35.68 -22.26 33.22
CA HIS A 52 34.24 -22.08 33.17
C HIS A 52 33.53 -22.83 34.29
N GLY A 53 33.95 -22.60 35.56
CA GLY A 53 33.40 -23.24 36.74
C GLY A 53 32.84 -22.20 37.73
N SER A 54 32.52 -22.67 38.94
CA SER A 54 31.96 -21.81 39.99
C SER A 54 32.95 -20.78 40.55
N GLU A 55 34.26 -21.07 40.52
CA GLU A 55 35.30 -20.19 41.07
C GLU A 55 35.82 -19.21 40.01
N LYS A 56 35.95 -19.66 38.76
CA LYS A 56 36.38 -18.87 37.62
C LYS A 56 35.33 -18.98 36.50
N GLN A 57 34.81 -17.84 36.09
CA GLN A 57 33.71 -17.77 35.06
C GLN A 57 34.17 -16.95 33.86
N GLU A 58 35.17 -17.41 33.14
CA GLU A 58 35.60 -16.76 31.90
C GLU A 58 34.44 -16.65 30.93
N GLY A 59 34.30 -15.49 30.29
CA GLY A 59 33.15 -15.22 29.44
C GLY A 59 31.79 -15.19 30.15
N LYS A 60 31.79 -15.10 31.55
CA LYS A 60 30.55 -15.19 32.36
C LYS A 60 29.86 -16.55 32.27
N LEU A 61 30.58 -17.61 31.93
CA LEU A 61 30.07 -18.96 31.72
C LEU A 61 30.42 -19.85 32.86
N ASP A 62 29.43 -20.59 33.43
CA ASP A 62 29.59 -21.62 34.48
C ASP A 62 29.00 -22.94 33.97
N LEU A 63 29.85 -23.79 33.45
CA LEU A 63 29.48 -25.13 32.93
C LEU A 63 29.29 -26.16 34.07
N SER A 64 29.78 -25.90 35.27
CA SER A 64 29.62 -26.81 36.44
C SER A 64 28.15 -27.00 36.84
N ARG A 65 27.28 -26.06 36.52
CA ARG A 65 25.83 -26.12 36.75
C ARG A 65 25.10 -27.08 35.81
N HIS A 66 25.72 -27.47 34.73
CA HIS A 66 25.13 -28.36 33.73
C HIS A 66 25.52 -29.83 34.01
N SER A 67 24.99 -30.39 35.09
CA SER A 67 25.32 -31.71 35.60
C SER A 67 24.44 -32.86 35.02
N THR A 68 23.44 -32.55 34.24
CA THR A 68 22.50 -33.53 33.69
C THR A 68 22.16 -33.23 32.23
N SER A 69 21.78 -34.25 31.47
CA SER A 69 21.29 -34.12 30.10
C SER A 69 20.10 -33.15 29.99
N ALA A 70 19.23 -33.12 31.02
CA ALA A 70 18.09 -32.21 31.07
C ALA A 70 18.51 -30.74 31.22
N THR A 71 19.64 -30.45 31.93
CA THR A 71 20.14 -29.06 32.02
C THR A 71 20.77 -28.59 30.74
N ILE A 72 21.36 -29.47 29.94
CA ILE A 72 21.85 -29.18 28.58
C ILE A 72 20.66 -28.86 27.65
N ALA A 73 19.65 -29.71 27.65
CA ALA A 73 18.48 -29.53 26.80
C ALA A 73 17.73 -28.23 27.10
N ARG A 74 17.67 -27.79 28.36
CA ARG A 74 17.06 -26.50 28.74
C ARG A 74 17.87 -25.29 28.26
N ASN A 75 19.20 -25.40 28.26
CA ASN A 75 20.10 -24.33 27.85
C ASN A 75 20.71 -24.60 26.46
N TYR A 76 19.94 -25.19 25.55
CA TYR A 76 20.42 -25.66 24.26
C TYR A 76 21.18 -24.60 23.45
N ARG A 77 20.77 -23.33 23.48
CA ARG A 77 21.48 -22.23 22.79
C ARG A 77 22.90 -22.02 23.28
N LEU A 78 23.09 -22.11 24.58
CA LEU A 78 24.44 -22.10 25.15
C LEU A 78 25.27 -23.28 24.66
N TRP A 79 24.63 -24.45 24.56
CA TRP A 79 25.30 -25.65 24.08
C TRP A 79 25.51 -25.66 22.57
N ASP A 80 24.74 -24.95 21.79
CA ASP A 80 25.04 -24.68 20.38
C ASP A 80 26.33 -23.88 20.22
N LEU A 81 26.56 -22.85 21.06
CA LEU A 81 27.80 -22.10 21.09
C LEU A 81 28.98 -22.95 21.59
N VAL A 82 28.76 -23.79 22.58
CA VAL A 82 29.80 -24.71 23.07
C VAL A 82 30.19 -25.68 21.97
N LEU A 83 29.23 -26.27 21.27
CA LEU A 83 29.50 -27.18 20.14
C LEU A 83 30.27 -26.47 19.04
N GLU A 84 29.83 -25.27 18.62
CA GLU A 84 30.51 -24.46 17.61
C GLU A 84 31.99 -24.25 17.97
N ARG A 85 32.29 -23.86 19.22
CA ARG A 85 33.66 -23.61 19.67
C ARG A 85 34.51 -24.89 19.77
N LEU A 86 33.90 -26.03 20.03
CA LEU A 86 34.58 -27.34 20.01
C LEU A 86 34.85 -27.79 18.55
N GLU A 87 33.90 -27.61 17.64
CA GLU A 87 33.99 -27.95 16.22
C GLU A 87 35.05 -27.12 15.52
N THR A 88 35.09 -25.80 15.82
CA THR A 88 36.09 -24.85 15.27
C THR A 88 37.44 -24.97 15.96
N LYS A 89 37.56 -25.77 17.04
CA LYS A 89 38.77 -25.95 17.84
C LYS A 89 39.26 -24.65 18.50
N GLU A 90 38.38 -23.73 18.72
CA GLU A 90 38.66 -22.48 19.46
C GLU A 90 38.73 -22.75 21.00
N MET A 91 38.11 -23.82 21.46
CA MET A 91 38.12 -24.24 22.86
C MET A 91 38.56 -25.69 22.98
N PRO A 92 39.43 -26.01 23.94
CA PRO A 92 40.18 -25.11 24.84
C PRO A 92 41.17 -24.23 24.05
N PRO A 93 41.44 -22.96 24.53
CA PRO A 93 42.41 -22.07 23.86
C PRO A 93 43.83 -22.64 23.91
N GLU A 94 44.71 -22.20 23.04
CA GLU A 94 46.10 -22.72 22.91
C GLU A 94 46.91 -22.62 24.23
N GLU A 95 46.58 -21.65 25.07
CA GLU A 95 47.24 -21.46 26.38
C GLU A 95 46.69 -22.33 27.52
N ALA A 96 45.69 -23.14 27.22
CA ALA A 96 45.09 -24.03 28.25
C ALA A 96 46.08 -25.09 28.72
N SER A 97 46.00 -25.40 29.99
CA SER A 97 46.91 -26.39 30.66
C SER A 97 46.74 -27.83 30.11
N ARG A 98 45.61 -28.13 29.51
CA ARG A 98 45.23 -29.44 28.93
C ARG A 98 44.42 -29.29 27.65
N HIS A 99 44.72 -30.16 26.69
CA HIS A 99 44.01 -30.28 25.43
C HIS A 99 43.47 -31.68 25.23
N PRO A 100 42.24 -31.85 24.72
CA PRO A 100 41.68 -33.15 24.40
C PRO A 100 42.37 -33.74 23.18
N THR A 101 42.42 -35.07 23.12
CA THR A 101 42.81 -35.76 21.90
C THR A 101 41.74 -35.58 20.81
N PRO A 102 42.09 -35.70 19.51
CA PRO A 102 41.11 -35.61 18.43
C PRO A 102 39.96 -36.64 18.56
N GLU A 103 40.18 -37.76 19.24
CA GLU A 103 39.17 -38.78 19.49
C GLU A 103 38.23 -38.37 20.62
N GLU A 104 38.75 -37.85 21.76
CA GLU A 104 37.95 -37.34 22.89
C GLU A 104 37.09 -36.16 22.43
N LEU A 105 37.65 -35.27 21.60
CA LEU A 105 36.91 -34.13 21.05
C LEU A 105 35.77 -34.62 20.16
N ARG A 106 36.00 -35.54 19.24
CA ARG A 106 34.94 -36.11 18.39
C ARG A 106 33.86 -36.78 19.25
N ASN A 107 34.24 -37.62 20.18
CA ASN A 107 33.30 -38.36 21.02
C ASN A 107 32.38 -37.43 21.82
N VAL A 108 32.89 -36.32 22.40
CA VAL A 108 32.04 -35.34 23.11
C VAL A 108 31.13 -34.58 22.20
N ILE A 109 31.62 -34.19 21.01
CA ILE A 109 30.81 -33.54 19.97
C ILE A 109 29.66 -34.45 19.54
N ASP A 110 29.95 -35.70 19.18
CA ASP A 110 28.97 -36.70 18.76
C ASP A 110 27.93 -36.96 19.87
N SER A 111 28.37 -37.07 21.12
CA SER A 111 27.48 -37.27 22.29
C SER A 111 26.55 -36.06 22.51
N LEU A 112 27.07 -34.83 22.46
CA LEU A 112 26.27 -33.60 22.58
C LEU A 112 25.27 -33.43 21.43
N GLN A 113 25.69 -33.71 20.21
CA GLN A 113 24.81 -33.68 19.04
C GLN A 113 23.73 -34.77 19.10
N ALA A 114 24.06 -35.97 19.61
CA ALA A 114 23.10 -37.05 19.81
C ALA A 114 22.03 -36.69 20.85
N LEU A 115 22.47 -36.14 22.02
CA LEU A 115 21.57 -35.64 23.06
C LEU A 115 20.62 -34.57 22.54
N ARG A 116 21.16 -33.63 21.75
CA ARG A 116 20.38 -32.56 21.11
C ARG A 116 19.33 -33.13 20.15
N ARG A 117 19.71 -34.03 19.25
CA ARG A 117 18.81 -34.69 18.29
C ARG A 117 17.68 -35.45 18.98
N GLN A 118 17.99 -36.20 20.00
CA GLN A 118 16.99 -36.98 20.75
C GLN A 118 15.98 -36.07 21.46
N GLU A 119 16.44 -34.97 22.09
CA GLU A 119 15.55 -34.03 22.76
C GLU A 119 14.69 -33.25 21.79
N ALA A 120 15.26 -32.85 20.64
CA ALA A 120 14.52 -32.24 19.55
C ALA A 120 13.37 -33.14 19.04
N GLN A 121 13.67 -34.44 18.86
CA GLN A 121 12.66 -35.41 18.40
C GLN A 121 11.58 -35.67 19.48
N ARG A 122 11.95 -35.71 20.75
CA ARG A 122 10.99 -35.91 21.85
C ARG A 122 9.95 -34.80 21.95
N ARG A 123 10.34 -33.58 21.64
CA ARG A 123 9.49 -32.38 21.69
C ARG A 123 9.01 -31.90 20.32
N ALA A 124 9.27 -32.67 19.28
CA ALA A 124 8.92 -32.30 17.93
C ALA A 124 7.42 -31.98 17.80
N GLY A 125 7.10 -30.86 17.19
CA GLY A 125 5.71 -30.40 16.99
C GLY A 125 5.14 -29.56 18.14
N ASP A 126 5.91 -29.28 19.22
CA ASP A 126 5.46 -28.35 20.25
C ASP A 126 5.38 -26.94 19.68
N PRO A 127 4.20 -26.29 19.72
CA PRO A 127 4.05 -24.93 19.16
C PRO A 127 4.82 -23.85 19.93
N GLY A 128 5.36 -24.19 21.11
CA GLY A 128 5.99 -23.23 21.98
C GLY A 128 5.00 -22.27 22.65
N ARG A 129 5.49 -21.44 23.54
CA ARG A 129 4.68 -20.39 24.17
C ARG A 129 4.69 -19.15 23.27
N VAL A 130 3.55 -18.82 22.69
CA VAL A 130 3.34 -17.56 21.99
C VAL A 130 2.77 -16.56 22.99
N LEU A 131 3.49 -15.47 23.24
CA LEU A 131 3.01 -14.40 24.11
C LEU A 131 2.02 -13.52 23.37
N PRO A 132 0.97 -13.01 24.06
CA PRO A 132 0.17 -11.94 23.50
C PRO A 132 1.09 -10.78 23.10
N ARG A 133 0.98 -10.32 21.86
CA ARG A 133 1.78 -9.23 21.34
C ARG A 133 0.92 -8.14 20.74
N ARG A 134 1.31 -6.88 20.95
CA ARG A 134 0.72 -5.80 20.15
C ARG A 134 1.14 -5.95 18.70
N LEU A 135 0.40 -5.33 17.81
CA LEU A 135 0.87 -5.15 16.44
C LEU A 135 2.19 -4.38 16.45
N SER A 136 3.14 -4.77 15.62
CA SER A 136 4.31 -3.92 15.35
C SER A 136 3.87 -2.64 14.63
N ASN A 137 4.71 -1.63 14.61
CA ASN A 137 4.38 -0.37 13.95
C ASN A 137 4.01 -0.60 12.48
N ALA A 138 4.75 -1.45 11.78
CA ALA A 138 4.44 -1.79 10.39
C ALA A 138 3.14 -2.58 10.24
N GLU A 139 2.93 -3.60 11.09
CA GLU A 139 1.67 -4.36 11.09
C GLU A 139 0.47 -3.45 11.38
N TYR A 140 0.62 -2.45 12.25
CA TYR A 140 -0.41 -1.46 12.52
C TYR A 140 -0.70 -0.61 11.27
N ASP A 141 0.33 -0.06 10.64
CA ASP A 141 0.18 0.79 9.46
C ASP A 141 -0.44 0.02 8.28
N TYR A 142 0.02 -1.21 8.00
CA TYR A 142 -0.59 -2.04 6.96
C TYR A 142 -2.03 -2.44 7.30
N THR A 143 -2.31 -2.77 8.56
CA THR A 143 -3.67 -3.08 9.02
C THR A 143 -4.60 -1.89 8.83
N ILE A 144 -4.18 -0.68 9.21
CA ILE A 144 -4.97 0.55 8.99
C ILE A 144 -5.17 0.80 7.50
N ARG A 145 -4.13 0.66 6.67
CA ARG A 145 -4.24 0.81 5.21
C ARG A 145 -5.30 -0.12 4.62
N ASP A 146 -5.26 -1.40 4.98
CA ASP A 146 -6.16 -2.40 4.40
C ASP A 146 -7.58 -2.33 5.02
N LEU A 147 -7.71 -1.88 6.26
CA LEU A 147 -8.99 -1.64 6.93
C LEU A 147 -9.71 -0.39 6.40
N THR A 148 -8.96 0.65 6.06
CA THR A 148 -9.49 1.95 5.64
C THR A 148 -9.46 2.17 4.12
N GLY A 149 -8.65 1.41 3.40
CA GLY A 149 -8.34 1.63 1.98
C GLY A 149 -7.40 2.82 1.74
N VAL A 150 -6.79 3.39 2.80
CA VAL A 150 -5.94 4.59 2.73
C VAL A 150 -4.62 4.38 3.47
N ASP A 151 -3.49 4.71 2.84
CA ASP A 151 -2.15 4.64 3.44
C ASP A 151 -1.90 5.84 4.38
N ILE A 152 -2.52 5.81 5.57
CA ILE A 152 -2.46 6.90 6.56
C ILE A 152 -1.13 6.89 7.33
N ARG A 153 -0.55 5.73 7.61
CA ARG A 153 0.69 5.51 8.39
C ARG A 153 0.69 6.23 9.74
N PRO A 154 -0.21 5.92 10.63
CA PRO A 154 -0.38 6.66 11.89
C PRO A 154 0.75 6.42 12.91
N THR A 155 1.66 5.45 12.66
CA THR A 155 2.76 5.13 13.58
C THR A 155 4.08 5.85 13.28
N GLN A 156 4.12 6.81 12.34
CA GLN A 156 5.35 7.50 11.94
C GLN A 156 6.13 8.13 13.10
N GLU A 157 5.44 8.58 14.15
CA GLU A 157 6.04 9.17 15.33
C GLU A 157 6.26 8.18 16.49
N PHE A 158 6.02 6.90 16.28
CA PHE A 158 6.23 5.89 17.31
C PHE A 158 7.73 5.62 17.48
N PRO A 159 8.15 5.20 18.69
CA PRO A 159 9.50 4.65 18.86
C PRO A 159 9.65 3.40 18.00
N ILE A 160 10.88 3.15 17.57
CA ILE A 160 11.20 1.96 16.79
C ILE A 160 10.93 0.72 17.66
N ASP A 161 10.29 -0.27 17.06
CA ASP A 161 10.07 -1.55 17.71
C ASP A 161 11.38 -2.30 17.92
N PRO A 162 11.62 -2.83 19.13
CA PRO A 162 12.81 -3.64 19.38
C PRO A 162 12.67 -5.01 18.73
N ALA A 163 13.74 -5.48 18.11
CA ALA A 163 13.81 -6.83 17.60
C ALA A 163 14.07 -7.85 18.73
N ASN A 164 13.55 -9.07 18.60
CA ASN A 164 13.88 -10.19 19.45
C ASN A 164 15.26 -10.79 19.10
N GLU A 165 15.69 -11.84 19.77
CA GLU A 165 16.96 -12.52 19.48
C GLU A 165 17.05 -13.07 18.04
N ALA A 166 15.91 -13.44 17.42
CA ALA A 166 15.89 -13.86 16.04
C ALA A 166 16.00 -12.68 15.04
N GLY A 167 16.02 -11.45 15.53
CA GLY A 167 16.17 -10.24 14.72
C GLY A 167 14.86 -9.67 14.16
N PHE A 168 13.69 -10.12 14.64
CA PHE A 168 12.38 -9.68 14.19
C PHE A 168 11.62 -8.89 15.26
N ASP A 169 10.90 -7.88 14.85
CA ASP A 169 10.08 -7.01 15.71
C ASP A 169 8.60 -7.44 15.78
N ASN A 170 8.28 -8.66 15.36
CA ASN A 170 6.94 -9.23 15.39
C ASN A 170 6.71 -10.24 16.52
N SER A 171 7.45 -10.14 17.63
CA SER A 171 7.42 -11.08 18.74
C SER A 171 6.91 -10.45 20.04
N GLY A 172 6.09 -11.21 20.80
CA GLY A 172 5.67 -10.82 22.15
C GLY A 172 6.79 -10.75 23.18
N GLU A 173 7.96 -11.30 22.85
CA GLU A 173 9.18 -11.22 23.70
C GLU A 173 9.72 -9.78 23.77
N SER A 174 9.53 -8.99 22.71
CA SER A 174 10.09 -7.65 22.56
C SER A 174 9.04 -6.54 22.56
N LEU A 175 7.78 -6.81 22.15
CA LEU A 175 6.74 -5.81 21.97
C LEU A 175 5.94 -5.52 23.25
N ALA A 176 6.47 -4.68 24.12
CA ALA A 176 5.77 -4.21 25.30
C ALA A 176 4.95 -2.93 25.05
N MET A 177 3.88 -2.72 25.83
CA MET A 177 3.07 -1.51 25.83
C MET A 177 3.40 -0.66 27.06
N SER A 178 4.10 0.44 26.87
CA SER A 178 4.33 1.43 27.93
C SER A 178 3.19 2.46 28.00
N PRO A 179 2.97 3.15 29.14
CA PRO A 179 2.00 4.24 29.23
C PRO A 179 2.23 5.37 28.21
N ALA A 180 3.49 5.66 27.87
CA ALA A 180 3.84 6.65 26.87
C ALA A 180 3.43 6.19 25.46
N LEU A 181 3.68 4.92 25.16
CA LEU A 181 3.28 4.32 23.89
C LEU A 181 1.75 4.24 23.76
N PHE A 182 1.04 3.90 24.86
CA PHE A 182 -0.44 3.90 24.86
C PHE A 182 -1.03 5.25 24.49
N ARG A 183 -0.44 6.35 24.95
CA ARG A 183 -0.86 7.71 24.53
C ARG A 183 -0.66 7.95 23.04
N LYS A 184 0.43 7.42 22.47
CA LYS A 184 0.68 7.50 21.02
C LYS A 184 -0.33 6.68 20.22
N TYR A 185 -0.73 5.51 20.71
CA TYR A 185 -1.82 4.73 20.12
C TYR A 185 -3.13 5.48 20.09
N LEU A 186 -3.49 6.20 21.20
CA LEU A 186 -4.68 7.05 21.24
C LEU A 186 -4.59 8.19 20.21
N ALA A 187 -3.45 8.83 20.09
CA ALA A 187 -3.24 9.88 19.09
C ALA A 187 -3.33 9.32 17.66
N ALA A 188 -2.75 8.15 17.40
CA ALA A 188 -2.84 7.45 16.13
C ALA A 188 -4.30 7.08 15.77
N ALA A 189 -5.06 6.51 16.73
CA ALA A 189 -6.46 6.17 16.52
C ALA A 189 -7.32 7.42 16.21
N ARG A 190 -7.07 8.55 16.87
CA ARG A 190 -7.71 9.83 16.55
C ARG A 190 -7.33 10.32 15.16
N SER A 191 -6.05 10.27 14.82
CA SER A 191 -5.58 10.63 13.47
C SER A 191 -6.26 9.80 12.38
N VAL A 192 -6.47 8.50 12.60
CA VAL A 192 -7.24 7.67 11.67
C VAL A 192 -8.70 8.10 11.59
N ALA A 193 -9.34 8.35 12.74
CA ALA A 193 -10.74 8.81 12.81
C ALA A 193 -10.96 10.18 12.14
N ASP A 194 -9.95 11.05 12.13
CA ASP A 194 -10.01 12.35 11.44
C ASP A 194 -10.14 12.22 9.91
N HIS A 195 -9.81 11.06 9.35
CA HIS A 195 -9.99 10.76 7.93
C HIS A 195 -11.41 10.32 7.56
N ILE A 196 -12.29 10.11 8.54
CA ILE A 196 -13.66 9.64 8.31
C ILE A 196 -14.48 10.68 7.54
N VAL A 197 -15.15 10.20 6.50
CA VAL A 197 -16.17 10.93 5.73
C VAL A 197 -17.46 10.13 5.76
N LEU A 198 -18.50 10.69 6.39
CA LEU A 198 -19.83 10.11 6.42
C LEU A 198 -20.48 10.25 5.04
N LYS A 199 -21.06 9.14 4.54
CA LYS A 199 -21.80 9.08 3.27
C LYS A 199 -23.28 8.79 3.51
N PRO A 200 -24.15 8.92 2.53
CA PRO A 200 -25.55 8.53 2.67
C PRO A 200 -25.73 7.06 3.08
N LYS A 201 -24.75 6.19 2.77
CA LYS A 201 -24.70 4.79 3.20
C LYS A 201 -23.33 4.51 3.83
N GLY A 202 -23.26 4.42 5.16
CA GLY A 202 -22.03 4.14 5.90
C GLY A 202 -21.01 5.29 5.85
N PHE A 203 -19.75 4.95 5.97
CA PHE A 203 -18.64 5.91 5.92
C PHE A 203 -17.44 5.34 5.17
N VAL A 204 -16.53 6.23 4.75
CA VAL A 204 -15.26 5.90 4.13
C VAL A 204 -14.15 6.73 4.75
N PHE A 205 -12.89 6.44 4.41
CA PHE A 205 -11.74 7.23 4.83
C PHE A 205 -11.19 8.03 3.65
N ALA A 206 -10.96 9.32 3.87
CA ALA A 206 -10.34 10.20 2.89
C ALA A 206 -8.80 10.06 2.91
N PRO A 207 -8.10 10.38 1.83
CA PRO A 207 -6.63 10.33 1.78
C PRO A 207 -5.95 11.45 2.59
N HIS A 208 -6.73 12.30 3.25
CA HIS A 208 -6.29 13.36 4.15
C HIS A 208 -7.34 13.57 5.25
N PRO A 209 -6.98 14.16 6.39
CA PRO A 209 -7.98 14.50 7.40
C PRO A 209 -9.15 15.29 6.81
N ALA A 210 -10.38 14.95 7.23
CA ALA A 210 -11.63 15.54 6.72
C ALA A 210 -12.46 16.20 7.84
N VAL A 211 -11.78 16.93 8.72
CA VAL A 211 -12.39 17.52 9.92
C VAL A 211 -13.05 18.85 9.61
N THR A 212 -12.41 19.70 8.80
CA THR A 212 -12.94 21.03 8.45
C THR A 212 -13.81 20.98 7.19
N ASP A 213 -14.66 22.00 7.01
CA ASP A 213 -15.45 22.16 5.80
C ASP A 213 -14.57 22.25 4.55
N THR A 214 -13.43 22.91 4.64
CA THR A 214 -12.48 23.01 3.53
C THR A 214 -11.91 21.65 3.15
N ASP A 215 -11.62 20.77 4.13
CA ASP A 215 -11.12 19.43 3.87
C ASP A 215 -12.18 18.56 3.19
N ARG A 216 -13.44 18.66 3.64
CA ARG A 216 -14.59 17.95 3.05
C ARG A 216 -14.84 18.43 1.62
N ASP A 217 -14.80 19.75 1.39
CA ASP A 217 -14.88 20.33 0.05
C ASP A 217 -13.77 19.77 -0.85
N LYS A 218 -12.53 19.79 -0.39
CA LYS A 218 -11.38 19.26 -1.13
C LYS A 218 -11.56 17.79 -1.50
N TYR A 219 -12.05 16.97 -0.57
CA TYR A 219 -12.33 15.55 -0.82
C TYR A 219 -13.37 15.36 -1.93
N CYS A 220 -14.53 16.03 -1.81
CA CYS A 220 -15.61 15.88 -2.78
C CYS A 220 -15.24 16.44 -4.15
N VAL A 221 -14.68 17.64 -4.17
CA VAL A 221 -14.27 18.34 -5.40
C VAL A 221 -13.26 17.53 -6.18
N ARG A 222 -12.23 17.01 -5.52
CA ARG A 222 -11.20 16.20 -6.18
C ARG A 222 -11.81 14.99 -6.88
N ARG A 223 -12.72 14.27 -6.22
CA ARG A 223 -13.39 13.09 -6.79
C ARG A 223 -14.24 13.45 -8.03
N ILE A 224 -14.95 14.56 -7.99
CA ILE A 224 -15.72 15.06 -9.16
C ILE A 224 -14.77 15.42 -10.30
N VAL A 225 -13.69 16.17 -10.03
CA VAL A 225 -12.71 16.55 -11.02
C VAL A 225 -11.98 15.34 -11.62
N ASP A 226 -11.59 14.38 -10.77
CA ASP A 226 -10.96 13.14 -11.21
C ASP A 226 -11.92 12.28 -12.06
N PHE A 227 -13.23 12.29 -11.77
CA PHE A 227 -14.22 11.66 -12.63
C PHE A 227 -14.23 12.28 -14.04
N TYR A 228 -14.27 13.61 -14.13
CA TYR A 228 -14.25 14.29 -15.42
C TYR A 228 -12.95 14.02 -16.21
N ARG A 229 -11.80 14.06 -15.54
CA ARG A 229 -10.50 13.84 -16.17
C ARG A 229 -10.31 12.45 -16.76
N ARG A 230 -11.01 11.47 -16.21
CA ARG A 230 -11.00 10.08 -16.72
C ARG A 230 -11.84 9.91 -18.00
N GLN A 231 -12.64 10.91 -18.38
CA GLN A 231 -13.45 10.81 -19.59
C GLN A 231 -12.64 11.26 -20.80
N ASN A 232 -12.48 10.37 -21.75
CA ASN A 232 -11.87 10.74 -23.02
C ASN A 232 -12.91 11.44 -23.91
N VAL A 233 -12.66 12.72 -24.17
CA VAL A 233 -13.50 13.61 -25.00
C VAL A 233 -12.73 14.24 -26.16
N ASP A 234 -11.53 13.76 -26.48
CA ASP A 234 -10.74 14.25 -27.62
C ASP A 234 -11.34 13.74 -28.94
N TYR A 235 -11.85 14.63 -29.73
CA TYR A 235 -12.43 14.29 -31.05
C TYR A 235 -11.45 13.52 -31.94
N ALA A 236 -10.13 13.77 -31.85
CA ALA A 236 -9.14 13.10 -32.68
C ALA A 236 -9.12 11.59 -32.42
N ASP A 237 -9.32 11.15 -31.18
CA ASP A 237 -9.38 9.73 -30.82
C ASP A 237 -10.63 9.06 -31.41
N TYR A 238 -11.75 9.77 -31.42
CA TYR A 238 -12.98 9.28 -32.05
C TYR A 238 -12.86 9.20 -33.55
N PHE A 239 -12.26 10.20 -34.21
CA PHE A 239 -12.03 10.19 -35.67
C PHE A 239 -11.06 9.06 -36.04
N LEU A 240 -10.03 8.87 -35.28
CA LEU A 240 -9.05 7.78 -35.49
C LEU A 240 -9.71 6.41 -35.34
N ALA A 241 -10.49 6.18 -34.27
CA ALA A 241 -11.22 4.93 -34.09
C ALA A 241 -12.24 4.66 -35.20
N ALA A 242 -12.94 5.70 -35.67
CA ALA A 242 -13.84 5.61 -36.81
C ALA A 242 -13.07 5.26 -38.09
N TRP A 243 -11.90 5.85 -38.32
CA TRP A 243 -11.05 5.55 -39.46
C TRP A 243 -10.51 4.12 -39.41
N GLN A 244 -10.05 3.65 -38.30
CA GLN A 244 -9.61 2.27 -38.09
C GLN A 244 -10.75 1.27 -38.36
N TYR A 245 -11.96 1.55 -37.87
CA TYR A 245 -13.15 0.75 -38.23
C TYR A 245 -13.45 0.75 -39.73
N LYS A 246 -13.30 1.87 -40.44
CA LYS A 246 -13.45 1.97 -41.91
C LYS A 246 -12.50 1.02 -42.63
N HIS A 247 -11.26 0.93 -42.14
CA HIS A 247 -10.17 0.13 -42.69
C HIS A 247 -9.92 -1.21 -41.99
N ARG A 248 -10.88 -1.69 -41.17
CA ARG A 248 -10.73 -2.93 -40.36
C ARG A 248 -10.40 -4.18 -41.17
N HIS A 249 -10.76 -4.22 -42.47
CA HIS A 249 -10.43 -5.35 -43.35
C HIS A 249 -8.96 -5.36 -43.72
N ASP A 250 -8.37 -4.19 -43.89
CA ASP A 250 -6.96 -4.02 -44.28
C ASP A 250 -6.04 -4.31 -43.05
N GLU A 251 -6.56 -4.10 -41.85
CA GLU A 251 -5.87 -4.39 -40.57
C GLU A 251 -6.07 -5.83 -40.07
N GLY A 252 -6.76 -6.68 -40.83
CA GLY A 252 -7.02 -8.07 -40.43
C GLY A 252 -8.06 -8.24 -39.30
N LYS A 253 -8.84 -7.20 -39.00
CA LYS A 253 -9.89 -7.17 -37.95
C LYS A 253 -11.30 -7.23 -38.55
N SER A 254 -11.51 -8.00 -39.63
CA SER A 254 -12.76 -8.02 -40.40
C SER A 254 -14.03 -8.25 -39.60
N ASP A 255 -13.95 -9.03 -38.53
CA ASP A 255 -15.10 -9.39 -37.68
C ASP A 255 -15.31 -8.41 -36.52
N ALA A 256 -14.44 -7.44 -36.31
CA ALA A 256 -14.55 -6.47 -35.21
C ALA A 256 -15.66 -5.44 -35.48
N SER A 257 -16.45 -5.17 -34.47
CA SER A 257 -17.52 -4.17 -34.49
C SER A 257 -16.98 -2.77 -34.13
N LEU A 258 -17.77 -1.74 -34.40
CA LEU A 258 -17.45 -0.36 -34.00
C LEU A 258 -17.31 -0.24 -32.47
N ILE A 259 -18.02 -1.10 -31.72
CA ILE A 259 -17.95 -1.14 -30.25
C ILE A 259 -16.58 -1.67 -29.79
N ASP A 260 -16.00 -2.64 -30.52
CA ASP A 260 -14.70 -3.19 -30.18
C ASP A 260 -13.59 -2.13 -30.35
N PHE A 261 -13.66 -1.32 -31.41
CA PHE A 261 -12.73 -0.20 -31.61
C PHE A 261 -12.92 0.91 -30.57
N ALA A 262 -14.16 1.16 -30.12
CA ALA A 262 -14.40 2.10 -29.04
C ALA A 262 -13.79 1.60 -27.71
N ALA A 263 -13.87 0.31 -27.44
CA ALA A 263 -13.28 -0.30 -26.24
C ALA A 263 -11.76 -0.29 -26.28
N GLU A 264 -11.16 -0.58 -27.46
CA GLU A 264 -9.70 -0.54 -27.64
C GLU A 264 -9.13 0.88 -27.47
N ALA A 265 -9.89 1.90 -27.90
CA ALA A 265 -9.52 3.32 -27.76
C ALA A 265 -9.97 3.96 -26.42
N GLU A 266 -10.61 3.20 -25.53
CA GLU A 266 -11.17 3.68 -24.26
C GLU A 266 -12.11 4.89 -24.40
N ILE A 267 -12.93 4.91 -25.47
CA ILE A 267 -13.87 5.99 -25.78
C ILE A 267 -15.33 5.50 -25.72
N SER A 268 -16.28 6.45 -25.75
CA SER A 268 -17.72 6.15 -25.75
C SER A 268 -18.17 5.50 -27.05
N SER A 269 -18.64 4.25 -26.98
CA SER A 269 -19.19 3.53 -28.14
C SER A 269 -20.46 4.18 -28.69
N GLY A 270 -21.30 4.74 -27.82
CA GLY A 270 -22.52 5.46 -28.21
C GLY A 270 -22.22 6.73 -28.99
N TYR A 271 -21.23 7.50 -28.55
CA TYR A 271 -20.82 8.73 -29.26
C TYR A 271 -20.06 8.41 -30.55
N LEU A 272 -19.17 7.40 -30.51
CA LEU A 272 -18.50 6.94 -31.73
C LEU A 272 -19.51 6.49 -32.79
N THR A 273 -20.58 5.78 -32.41
CA THR A 273 -21.64 5.36 -33.35
C THR A 273 -22.36 6.56 -34.00
N ARG A 274 -22.63 7.61 -33.21
CA ARG A 274 -23.22 8.85 -33.73
C ARG A 274 -22.29 9.55 -34.72
N LEU A 275 -21.01 9.67 -34.37
CA LEU A 275 -19.99 10.28 -35.23
C LEU A 275 -19.81 9.48 -36.52
N TRP A 276 -19.70 8.16 -36.43
CA TRP A 276 -19.62 7.29 -37.61
C TRP A 276 -20.77 7.51 -38.56
N TRP A 277 -21.99 7.57 -38.02
CA TRP A 277 -23.18 7.77 -38.84
C TRP A 277 -23.18 9.13 -39.54
N ILE A 278 -22.71 10.20 -38.92
CA ILE A 278 -22.57 11.54 -39.52
C ILE A 278 -21.47 11.59 -40.56
N LEU A 279 -20.31 10.99 -40.26
CA LEU A 279 -19.17 11.01 -41.20
C LEU A 279 -19.42 10.21 -42.48
N THR A 280 -20.28 9.18 -42.42
CA THR A 280 -20.56 8.27 -43.55
C THR A 280 -21.84 8.55 -44.30
N ARG A 281 -22.73 9.40 -43.76
CA ARG A 281 -23.98 9.77 -44.43
C ARG A 281 -23.72 10.83 -45.51
N ILE A 282 -24.23 10.59 -46.73
CA ILE A 282 -24.13 11.56 -47.80
C ILE A 282 -24.99 12.79 -47.44
N GLN A 283 -24.36 13.91 -47.14
CA GLN A 283 -25.04 15.20 -47.04
C GLN A 283 -24.85 15.97 -48.33
N GLN A 284 -25.97 16.46 -48.88
CA GLN A 284 -25.97 17.43 -50.00
C GLN A 284 -26.18 18.81 -49.38
N GLY A 285 -25.09 19.56 -49.16
CA GLY A 285 -25.21 20.89 -48.57
C GLY A 285 -23.88 21.63 -48.43
N ARG A 286 -23.95 22.86 -47.96
CA ARG A 286 -22.79 23.64 -47.52
C ARG A 286 -22.95 23.86 -45.99
N GLY A 287 -21.86 23.81 -45.24
CA GLY A 287 -21.85 24.02 -43.80
C GLY A 287 -20.77 23.24 -43.10
N PRO A 288 -20.59 23.41 -41.76
CA PRO A 288 -19.48 22.82 -41.03
C PRO A 288 -19.47 21.28 -41.02
N LEU A 289 -20.62 20.60 -41.08
CA LEU A 289 -20.66 19.14 -41.25
C LEU A 289 -20.24 18.69 -42.62
N ALA A 290 -20.68 19.40 -43.69
CA ALA A 290 -20.26 19.08 -45.05
C ALA A 290 -18.74 19.25 -45.21
N ASP A 291 -18.16 20.33 -44.67
CA ASP A 291 -16.72 20.58 -44.68
C ASP A 291 -15.97 19.50 -43.91
N LEU A 292 -16.47 19.07 -42.73
CA LEU A 292 -15.90 17.99 -41.96
C LEU A 292 -15.94 16.65 -42.72
N GLN A 293 -17.00 16.37 -43.46
CA GLN A 293 -17.08 15.17 -44.31
C GLN A 293 -16.09 15.20 -45.48
N VAL A 294 -15.78 16.38 -46.04
CA VAL A 294 -14.71 16.51 -47.04
C VAL A 294 -13.37 16.11 -46.39
N MET A 295 -13.03 16.67 -45.22
CA MET A 295 -11.81 16.29 -44.50
C MET A 295 -11.75 14.80 -44.18
N TRP A 296 -12.90 14.21 -43.76
CA TRP A 296 -13.01 12.78 -43.49
C TRP A 296 -12.73 11.92 -44.74
N ASN A 297 -13.20 12.30 -45.89
CA ASN A 297 -13.00 11.56 -47.12
C ASN A 297 -11.59 11.75 -47.70
N GLU A 298 -10.89 12.81 -47.32
CA GLU A 298 -9.49 13.08 -47.67
C GLU A 298 -8.47 12.47 -46.73
N LEU A 299 -8.93 11.75 -45.68
CA LEU A 299 -8.00 11.06 -44.76
C LEU A 299 -7.12 10.07 -45.52
N PRO A 300 -5.82 9.97 -45.16
CA PRO A 300 -4.88 9.06 -45.79
C PRO A 300 -5.34 7.61 -45.73
N GLU A 301 -5.09 6.85 -46.80
CA GLU A 301 -5.23 5.40 -46.80
C GLU A 301 -4.20 4.74 -45.87
N PRO A 302 -4.44 3.51 -45.36
CA PRO A 302 -3.51 2.82 -44.50
C PRO A 302 -2.13 2.70 -45.12
N ASN A 303 -1.12 3.27 -44.46
CA ASN A 303 0.25 3.29 -44.95
C ASN A 303 1.23 2.88 -43.84
N VAL A 304 1.84 1.68 -43.96
CA VAL A 304 2.80 1.15 -43.01
C VAL A 304 4.04 2.04 -42.82
N LYS A 305 4.37 2.91 -43.81
CA LYS A 305 5.57 3.77 -43.74
C LYS A 305 5.33 5.07 -42.98
N HIS A 306 4.11 5.50 -42.77
CA HIS A 306 3.75 6.75 -42.10
C HIS A 306 2.50 6.57 -41.21
N PRO A 307 2.58 5.79 -40.14
CA PRO A 307 1.43 5.54 -39.26
C PRO A 307 0.91 6.81 -38.58
N ASP A 308 1.78 7.80 -38.35
CA ASP A 308 1.43 9.04 -37.66
C ASP A 308 0.64 10.05 -38.54
N ALA A 309 0.62 9.83 -39.87
CA ALA A 309 -0.03 10.77 -40.80
C ALA A 309 -1.54 10.84 -40.58
N VAL A 310 -2.20 9.71 -40.29
CA VAL A 310 -3.63 9.65 -40.02
C VAL A 310 -3.97 10.32 -38.69
N ARG A 311 -3.15 10.09 -37.65
CA ARG A 311 -3.33 10.74 -36.36
C ARG A 311 -3.29 12.27 -36.50
N SER A 312 -2.30 12.80 -37.23
CA SER A 312 -2.18 14.22 -37.49
C SER A 312 -3.39 14.78 -38.26
N ALA A 313 -3.89 14.06 -39.26
CA ALA A 313 -5.08 14.49 -39.99
C ALA A 313 -6.35 14.47 -39.12
N CYS A 314 -6.50 13.51 -38.23
CA CYS A 314 -7.59 13.50 -37.24
C CYS A 314 -7.47 14.66 -36.23
N GLU A 315 -6.26 15.08 -35.87
CA GLU A 315 -6.02 16.27 -35.07
C GLU A 315 -6.40 17.55 -35.79
N ASP A 316 -6.12 17.64 -37.09
CA ASP A 316 -6.58 18.75 -37.94
C ASP A 316 -8.11 18.83 -38.01
N MET A 317 -8.79 17.67 -38.08
CA MET A 317 -10.26 17.61 -38.02
C MET A 317 -10.78 18.08 -36.67
N ARG A 318 -10.15 17.65 -35.55
CA ARG A 318 -10.48 18.14 -34.20
C ARG A 318 -10.34 19.66 -34.10
N ASP A 319 -9.25 20.19 -34.63
CA ASP A 319 -8.96 21.63 -34.56
C ASP A 319 -9.93 22.43 -35.47
N PHE A 320 -10.34 21.84 -36.59
CA PHE A 320 -11.42 22.38 -37.40
C PHE A 320 -12.74 22.46 -36.60
N VAL A 321 -13.17 21.35 -36.02
CA VAL A 321 -14.40 21.29 -35.21
C VAL A 321 -14.35 22.33 -34.08
N ASN A 322 -13.26 22.40 -33.32
CA ASN A 322 -13.11 23.35 -32.22
C ASN A 322 -13.19 24.81 -32.71
N ARG A 323 -12.57 25.14 -33.84
CA ARG A 323 -12.56 26.47 -34.40
C ARG A 323 -13.95 26.86 -34.95
N GLU A 324 -14.58 25.98 -35.71
CA GLU A 324 -15.90 26.23 -36.29
C GLU A 324 -16.98 26.38 -35.21
N ARG A 325 -16.93 25.51 -34.17
CA ARG A 325 -17.90 25.54 -33.09
C ARG A 325 -17.92 26.89 -32.34
N LEU A 326 -16.79 27.55 -32.23
CA LEU A 326 -16.69 28.86 -31.56
C LEU A 326 -17.46 29.97 -32.27
N LYS A 327 -17.69 29.85 -33.59
CA LYS A 327 -18.46 30.85 -34.37
C LYS A 327 -19.94 30.86 -34.00
N PHE A 328 -20.48 29.75 -33.48
CA PHE A 328 -21.91 29.54 -33.26
C PHE A 328 -22.26 29.55 -31.75
N VAL A 329 -21.39 30.03 -30.92
CA VAL A 329 -21.62 29.98 -29.46
C VAL A 329 -22.70 31.01 -29.09
N VAL A 330 -23.70 30.59 -28.29
CA VAL A 330 -24.77 31.45 -27.78
C VAL A 330 -24.19 32.43 -26.75
N PRO A 331 -24.31 33.74 -26.95
CA PRO A 331 -23.83 34.72 -25.99
C PRO A 331 -24.66 34.65 -24.68
N PRO A 332 -24.05 34.83 -23.51
CA PRO A 332 -24.80 34.87 -22.26
C PRO A 332 -25.72 36.09 -22.21
N ARG A 333 -26.99 35.86 -21.84
CA ARG A 333 -27.94 36.95 -21.57
C ARG A 333 -27.68 37.53 -20.19
N SER A 334 -27.80 38.84 -20.11
CA SER A 334 -27.76 39.55 -18.82
C SER A 334 -29.20 39.79 -18.34
N ILE A 335 -29.46 39.40 -17.10
CA ILE A 335 -30.73 39.68 -16.41
C ILE A 335 -30.45 40.49 -15.13
N GLY A 336 -31.42 41.22 -14.67
CA GLY A 336 -31.24 42.00 -13.44
C GLY A 336 -32.51 42.60 -12.90
N VAL A 337 -32.47 42.94 -11.63
CA VAL A 337 -33.52 43.75 -10.93
C VAL A 337 -32.79 44.91 -10.30
N GLN A 338 -33.38 46.08 -10.39
CA GLN A 338 -32.79 47.29 -9.79
C GLN A 338 -32.60 47.12 -8.28
N GLY A 339 -31.45 47.52 -7.80
CA GLY A 339 -31.06 47.37 -6.38
C GLY A 339 -30.50 46.01 -6.00
N ILE A 340 -30.61 44.97 -6.86
CA ILE A 340 -29.97 43.66 -6.63
C ILE A 340 -28.68 43.61 -7.41
N SER A 341 -27.59 43.23 -6.70
CA SER A 341 -26.26 43.06 -7.34
C SER A 341 -26.31 41.95 -8.38
N ARG A 342 -25.66 42.16 -9.55
CA ARG A 342 -25.44 41.10 -10.55
C ARG A 342 -24.67 39.92 -10.00
N GLY A 343 -23.90 40.12 -8.93
CA GLY A 343 -23.20 39.07 -8.19
C GLY A 343 -24.06 38.32 -7.17
N SER A 344 -25.34 38.72 -7.03
CA SER A 344 -26.27 37.99 -6.17
C SER A 344 -26.45 36.53 -6.61
N GLN A 345 -26.43 35.62 -5.64
CA GLN A 345 -26.41 34.18 -5.90
C GLN A 345 -27.55 33.68 -6.81
N PRO A 346 -28.82 34.12 -6.67
CA PRO A 346 -29.89 33.74 -7.58
C PRO A 346 -29.59 34.05 -9.05
N LEU A 347 -29.04 35.23 -9.33
CA LEU A 347 -28.78 35.70 -10.68
C LEU A 347 -27.57 34.98 -11.30
N VAL A 348 -26.51 34.82 -10.53
CA VAL A 348 -25.30 34.10 -10.95
C VAL A 348 -25.59 32.62 -11.23
N LEU A 349 -26.37 31.96 -10.37
CA LEU A 349 -26.75 30.56 -10.58
C LEU A 349 -27.67 30.40 -11.82
N TRP A 350 -28.58 31.35 -12.04
CA TRP A 350 -29.38 31.35 -13.26
C TRP A 350 -28.51 31.50 -14.50
N GLN A 351 -27.59 32.46 -14.50
CA GLN A 351 -26.66 32.68 -15.61
C GLN A 351 -25.82 31.44 -15.92
N ASN A 352 -25.27 30.80 -14.87
CA ASN A 352 -24.52 29.58 -15.04
C ASN A 352 -25.37 28.42 -15.61
N ARG A 353 -26.64 28.29 -15.19
CA ARG A 353 -27.58 27.32 -15.77
C ARG A 353 -27.87 27.57 -17.23
N GLN A 354 -28.01 28.85 -17.60
CA GLN A 354 -28.21 29.22 -19.03
C GLN A 354 -26.98 28.87 -19.86
N LEU A 355 -25.77 29.19 -19.40
CA LEU A 355 -24.54 28.81 -20.06
C LEU A 355 -24.45 27.29 -20.27
N ALA A 356 -24.69 26.50 -19.25
CA ALA A 356 -24.67 25.05 -19.31
C ALA A 356 -25.72 24.48 -20.27
N ALA A 357 -26.95 25.07 -20.27
CA ALA A 357 -28.03 24.66 -21.16
C ALA A 357 -27.77 25.04 -22.63
N HIS A 358 -26.84 25.95 -22.87
CA HIS A 358 -26.49 26.41 -24.22
C HIS A 358 -25.28 25.71 -24.82
N ARG A 359 -24.63 24.78 -24.11
CA ARG A 359 -23.44 24.06 -24.60
C ARG A 359 -23.61 23.33 -25.92
N MET A 360 -24.85 22.94 -26.24
CA MET A 360 -25.24 22.24 -27.47
C MET A 360 -26.14 23.10 -28.38
N LYS A 361 -26.44 24.37 -28.02
CA LYS A 361 -27.22 25.29 -28.82
C LYS A 361 -26.30 26.12 -29.69
N TYR A 362 -26.89 26.75 -30.68
CA TYR A 362 -26.20 27.63 -31.61
C TYR A 362 -26.84 29.02 -31.71
N HIS A 363 -26.04 29.97 -32.12
CA HIS A 363 -26.45 31.31 -32.50
C HIS A 363 -25.74 31.67 -33.80
N ILE A 364 -26.50 32.04 -34.83
CA ILE A 364 -25.96 32.52 -36.07
C ILE A 364 -25.78 34.04 -35.90
N PRO A 365 -24.55 34.57 -35.99
CA PRO A 365 -24.31 36.00 -35.91
C PRO A 365 -25.09 36.70 -37.04
N GLU A 366 -25.82 37.75 -36.71
CA GLU A 366 -26.50 38.59 -37.73
C GLU A 366 -25.42 39.16 -38.63
N THR A 367 -25.35 38.64 -39.87
CA THR A 367 -24.65 39.33 -40.95
C THR A 367 -25.56 40.45 -41.39
N THR A 368 -25.11 41.68 -41.24
CA THR A 368 -25.77 42.85 -41.85
C THR A 368 -25.66 42.73 -43.37
N SER A 369 -26.65 42.08 -43.99
CA SER A 369 -26.88 42.14 -45.44
C SER A 369 -28.01 43.13 -45.66
N ASP A 370 -27.74 44.14 -46.45
CA ASP A 370 -28.63 45.25 -46.79
C ASP A 370 -29.81 44.82 -47.72
N GLU A 371 -30.19 43.55 -47.79
CA GLU A 371 -31.33 43.10 -48.60
C GLU A 371 -32.26 42.22 -47.71
N GLY A 372 -33.43 42.77 -47.45
CA GLY A 372 -34.49 42.25 -46.61
C GLY A 372 -35.23 41.03 -47.19
N ASP A 373 -34.62 39.88 -47.22
CA ASP A 373 -35.31 38.59 -47.40
C ASP A 373 -34.99 37.70 -46.27
N GLN A 374 -35.97 37.31 -45.46
CA GLN A 374 -35.90 36.20 -44.50
C GLN A 374 -35.80 34.86 -45.24
N VAL A 375 -34.65 34.55 -45.75
CA VAL A 375 -34.36 33.21 -46.26
C VAL A 375 -33.84 32.40 -45.11
N THR A 376 -34.61 31.45 -44.62
CA THR A 376 -34.11 30.34 -43.82
C THR A 376 -32.96 29.68 -44.60
N SER A 377 -31.74 29.97 -44.17
CA SER A 377 -30.53 29.51 -44.86
C SER A 377 -30.54 27.98 -44.93
N PRO A 378 -30.30 27.36 -46.11
CA PRO A 378 -30.15 25.90 -46.20
C PRO A 378 -29.00 25.32 -45.38
N HIS A 379 -28.25 26.18 -44.69
CA HIS A 379 -27.15 25.82 -43.79
C HIS A 379 -27.57 25.77 -42.33
N GLU A 380 -28.76 26.22 -41.95
CA GLU A 380 -29.17 26.28 -40.54
C GLU A 380 -29.36 24.90 -39.95
N GLU A 381 -29.91 23.95 -40.71
CA GLU A 381 -30.04 22.55 -40.28
C GLU A 381 -28.66 21.88 -40.08
N ASP A 382 -27.70 22.17 -40.97
CA ASP A 382 -26.34 21.66 -40.88
C ASP A 382 -25.65 22.23 -39.63
N ILE A 383 -25.76 23.52 -39.33
CA ILE A 383 -25.22 24.17 -38.13
C ILE A 383 -25.88 23.62 -36.87
N ALA A 384 -27.20 23.41 -36.89
CA ALA A 384 -27.92 22.83 -35.75
C ALA A 384 -27.40 21.43 -35.43
N ASN A 385 -27.33 20.56 -36.44
CA ASN A 385 -26.81 19.20 -36.30
C ASN A 385 -25.34 19.19 -35.90
N PHE A 386 -24.53 20.09 -36.44
CA PHE A 386 -23.13 20.23 -36.01
C PHE A 386 -23.01 20.60 -34.53
N CYS A 387 -23.76 21.57 -34.03
CA CYS A 387 -23.73 22.02 -32.65
C CYS A 387 -24.34 21.03 -31.67
N GLU A 388 -25.28 20.18 -32.10
CA GLU A 388 -25.86 19.12 -31.30
C GLU A 388 -24.84 17.99 -30.99
N ILE A 389 -23.98 17.68 -31.98
CA ILE A 389 -22.97 16.64 -31.86
C ILE A 389 -21.67 17.16 -31.25
N PHE A 390 -21.26 18.36 -31.62
CA PHE A 390 -20.04 19.00 -31.17
C PHE A 390 -20.37 20.17 -30.23
N PRO A 391 -20.48 19.91 -28.90
CA PRO A 391 -20.69 20.97 -27.92
C PRO A 391 -19.48 21.93 -27.87
N ASP A 392 -19.69 23.16 -27.37
CA ASP A 392 -18.59 24.09 -27.17
C ASP A 392 -17.62 23.63 -26.07
N THR A 393 -18.10 22.84 -25.16
CA THR A 393 -17.32 22.01 -24.21
C THR A 393 -18.19 20.88 -23.65
N PHE A 394 -17.60 19.72 -23.36
CA PHE A 394 -18.33 18.62 -22.75
C PHE A 394 -18.60 18.83 -21.26
N PHE A 395 -17.67 19.41 -20.56
CA PHE A 395 -17.76 19.70 -19.11
C PHE A 395 -16.80 20.83 -18.72
N VAL A 396 -17.07 21.38 -17.57
CA VAL A 396 -16.20 22.38 -16.92
C VAL A 396 -15.71 21.82 -15.60
N SER A 397 -14.40 21.63 -15.45
CA SER A 397 -13.77 21.01 -14.27
C SER A 397 -12.88 21.96 -13.48
N GLN A 398 -12.64 23.16 -13.98
CA GLN A 398 -11.71 24.09 -13.34
C GLN A 398 -12.37 24.95 -12.28
N ARG A 399 -11.59 25.25 -11.24
CA ARG A 399 -11.95 26.07 -10.09
C ARG A 399 -11.43 27.47 -10.33
N ASP A 400 -12.14 28.30 -11.04
CA ASP A 400 -11.68 29.67 -11.24
C ASP A 400 -12.64 30.78 -10.80
N GLY A 401 -12.05 31.92 -10.52
CA GLY A 401 -12.65 33.00 -9.78
C GLY A 401 -13.76 33.76 -10.47
N VAL A 402 -13.74 33.99 -11.75
CA VAL A 402 -14.75 34.78 -12.47
C VAL A 402 -14.99 34.14 -13.83
N ILE A 403 -16.28 33.96 -14.21
CA ILE A 403 -16.60 33.57 -15.57
C ILE A 403 -15.93 34.57 -16.48
N ASN A 404 -14.87 34.15 -17.16
CA ASN A 404 -14.25 34.93 -18.23
C ASN A 404 -15.02 34.69 -19.52
N PRO A 405 -15.75 35.67 -20.05
CA PRO A 405 -16.50 35.47 -21.28
C PRO A 405 -15.61 35.09 -22.49
N ALA A 406 -14.32 35.43 -22.41
CA ALA A 406 -13.35 35.12 -23.46
C ALA A 406 -12.81 33.69 -23.37
N ASN A 407 -12.91 33.01 -22.22
CA ASN A 407 -12.46 31.61 -22.03
C ASN A 407 -13.57 30.74 -21.45
N ARG A 408 -14.40 30.18 -22.32
CA ARG A 408 -15.58 29.39 -21.97
C ARG A 408 -15.23 27.99 -21.46
N LYS A 409 -14.00 27.52 -21.66
CA LYS A 409 -13.50 26.26 -21.14
C LYS A 409 -13.13 26.41 -19.65
N GLU A 410 -12.87 27.61 -19.18
CA GLU A 410 -12.53 27.96 -17.79
C GLU A 410 -13.77 28.48 -17.07
N GLY A 411 -14.80 27.68 -16.94
CA GLY A 411 -15.98 28.02 -16.16
C GLY A 411 -15.86 27.57 -14.70
N ARG A 412 -16.65 28.17 -13.81
CA ARG A 412 -16.71 27.82 -12.40
C ARG A 412 -17.49 26.52 -12.20
N LEU A 413 -16.83 25.40 -12.08
CA LEU A 413 -17.46 24.22 -11.51
C LEU A 413 -17.62 24.38 -10.00
N LEU A 414 -16.61 24.91 -9.34
CA LEU A 414 -16.47 24.88 -7.90
C LEU A 414 -15.88 26.18 -7.38
N SER A 415 -16.61 26.94 -6.59
CA SER A 415 -16.04 28.01 -5.80
C SER A 415 -15.70 27.50 -4.39
N ALA A 416 -14.49 27.75 -3.92
CA ALA A 416 -14.12 27.49 -2.54
C ALA A 416 -13.49 28.74 -1.92
N GLY A 417 -13.59 28.82 -0.61
CA GLY A 417 -13.10 29.93 0.16
C GLY A 417 -14.11 31.06 0.25
N PHE A 418 -13.64 32.29 0.47
CA PHE A 418 -14.44 33.48 0.69
C PHE A 418 -15.53 33.72 -0.38
N HIS A 419 -15.46 33.07 -1.52
CA HIS A 419 -16.40 33.19 -2.63
C HIS A 419 -17.40 32.02 -2.75
N LEU A 420 -17.72 31.35 -1.65
CA LEU A 420 -18.83 30.38 -1.58
C LEU A 420 -20.19 30.99 -1.98
N MET A 421 -20.27 32.30 -2.09
CA MET A 421 -21.46 33.01 -2.54
C MET A 421 -22.03 32.52 -3.87
N VAL A 422 -21.22 31.92 -4.71
CA VAL A 422 -21.67 31.39 -6.02
C VAL A 422 -22.07 29.92 -5.93
N GLY A 423 -21.59 29.22 -4.92
CA GLY A 423 -21.86 27.81 -4.70
C GLY A 423 -21.20 26.88 -5.75
N TYR A 424 -21.50 25.60 -5.58
CA TYR A 424 -21.10 24.58 -6.55
C TYR A 424 -22.14 24.48 -7.66
N PHE A 425 -21.66 24.42 -8.90
CA PHE A 425 -22.54 24.37 -10.07
C PHE A 425 -22.09 23.28 -11.04
N ARG A 426 -23.05 22.48 -11.50
CA ARG A 426 -22.84 21.38 -12.43
C ARG A 426 -22.98 21.87 -13.89
N ASP A 427 -21.90 21.75 -14.68
CA ASP A 427 -21.86 22.13 -16.09
C ASP A 427 -21.23 21.00 -16.91
N ASP A 428 -22.00 19.93 -17.11
CA ASP A 428 -21.58 18.68 -17.74
C ASP A 428 -22.66 18.03 -18.62
N GLN A 429 -23.69 18.77 -18.99
CA GLN A 429 -24.83 18.18 -19.68
C GLN A 429 -24.47 17.51 -21.04
N PRO A 430 -23.53 18.04 -21.85
CA PRO A 430 -23.09 17.34 -23.06
C PRO A 430 -22.35 16.04 -22.75
N LEU A 431 -21.47 16.03 -21.73
CA LEU A 431 -20.80 14.81 -21.29
C LEU A 431 -21.82 13.75 -20.89
N TYR A 432 -22.78 14.15 -20.05
CA TYR A 432 -23.83 13.27 -19.53
C TYR A 432 -24.69 12.65 -20.65
N ARG A 433 -25.07 13.44 -21.67
CA ARG A 433 -25.96 12.99 -22.73
C ARG A 433 -25.27 12.25 -23.88
N LEU A 434 -24.02 12.63 -24.19
CA LEU A 434 -23.34 12.14 -25.39
C LEU A 434 -22.34 11.05 -25.10
N ILE A 435 -21.63 11.15 -23.98
CA ILE A 435 -20.46 10.33 -23.67
C ILE A 435 -20.77 9.25 -22.64
N LEU A 436 -21.46 9.60 -21.52
CA LEU A 436 -21.64 8.69 -20.40
C LEU A 436 -22.72 7.64 -20.68
N ASP A 437 -22.40 6.39 -20.37
CA ASP A 437 -23.37 5.32 -20.20
C ASP A 437 -24.16 5.46 -18.90
N GLU A 438 -25.19 4.65 -18.70
CA GLU A 438 -26.08 4.70 -17.54
C GLU A 438 -25.32 4.51 -16.21
N GLN A 439 -24.32 3.64 -16.16
CA GLN A 439 -23.53 3.38 -14.96
C GLN A 439 -22.68 4.60 -14.58
N ARG A 440 -22.01 5.22 -15.55
CA ARG A 440 -21.21 6.42 -15.33
C ARG A 440 -22.07 7.65 -14.99
N GLN A 441 -23.29 7.74 -15.57
CA GLN A 441 -24.28 8.76 -15.18
C GLN A 441 -24.65 8.63 -13.70
N GLN A 442 -24.95 7.41 -13.22
CA GLN A 442 -25.27 7.14 -11.82
C GLN A 442 -24.08 7.46 -10.90
N GLU A 443 -22.86 7.11 -11.31
CA GLU A 443 -21.63 7.46 -10.55
C GLU A 443 -21.49 8.97 -10.40
N LEU A 444 -21.65 9.71 -11.48
CA LEU A 444 -21.53 11.18 -11.48
C LEU A 444 -22.62 11.84 -10.62
N ASP A 445 -23.86 11.36 -10.74
CA ASP A 445 -24.98 11.85 -9.94
C ASP A 445 -24.76 11.58 -8.43
N ALA A 446 -24.23 10.43 -8.09
CA ALA A 446 -23.87 10.09 -6.72
C ALA A 446 -22.76 11.01 -6.17
N LEU A 447 -21.74 11.34 -6.95
CA LEU A 447 -20.67 12.27 -6.56
C LEU A 447 -21.21 13.67 -6.23
N TRP A 448 -22.15 14.18 -7.03
CA TRP A 448 -22.78 15.47 -6.78
C TRP A 448 -23.72 15.46 -5.58
N GLN A 449 -24.46 14.37 -5.36
CA GLN A 449 -25.28 14.19 -4.17
C GLN A 449 -24.42 14.07 -2.91
N GLU A 450 -23.30 13.33 -2.98
CA GLU A 450 -22.34 13.24 -1.88
C GLU A 450 -21.74 14.60 -1.53
N LEU A 451 -21.46 15.48 -2.50
CA LEU A 451 -21.00 16.84 -2.25
C LEU A 451 -22.01 17.60 -1.37
N ASP A 452 -23.29 17.61 -1.75
CA ASP A 452 -24.33 18.28 -0.96
C ASP A 452 -24.47 17.68 0.46
N PHE A 453 -24.38 16.35 0.58
CA PHE A 453 -24.50 15.62 1.84
C PHE A 453 -23.31 15.82 2.78
N ILE A 454 -22.08 15.65 2.27
CA ILE A 454 -20.85 15.67 3.08
C ILE A 454 -20.50 17.07 3.53
N THR A 455 -20.63 18.05 2.63
CA THR A 455 -20.17 19.42 2.87
C THR A 455 -21.26 20.36 3.37
N PHE A 456 -22.51 19.89 3.47
CA PHE A 456 -23.67 20.75 3.75
C PHE A 456 -23.78 21.92 2.75
N ALA A 457 -23.37 21.74 1.52
CA ALA A 457 -23.26 22.81 0.55
C ALA A 457 -24.54 23.67 0.43
N PRO A 458 -25.77 23.12 0.34
CA PRO A 458 -26.97 23.95 0.27
C PRO A 458 -27.20 24.85 1.50
N VAL A 459 -26.92 24.33 2.72
CA VAL A 459 -27.06 25.06 3.97
C VAL A 459 -26.06 26.23 4.02
N ARG A 460 -24.80 25.95 3.66
CA ARG A 460 -23.72 26.95 3.61
C ARG A 460 -23.99 28.00 2.55
N GLN A 461 -24.36 27.59 1.34
CA GLN A 461 -24.71 28.50 0.23
C GLN A 461 -25.84 29.47 0.62
N TYR A 462 -26.87 28.96 1.27
CA TYR A 462 -27.98 29.81 1.70
C TYR A 462 -27.60 30.80 2.79
N ARG A 463 -26.79 30.40 3.76
CA ARG A 463 -26.25 31.31 4.77
C ARG A 463 -25.33 32.36 4.18
N ASP A 464 -24.46 31.97 3.26
CA ASP A 464 -23.58 32.90 2.56
C ASP A 464 -24.35 33.90 1.67
N PHE A 465 -25.47 33.47 1.07
CA PHE A 465 -26.39 34.37 0.37
C PHE A 465 -26.92 35.44 1.31
N ILE A 466 -27.43 35.06 2.50
CA ILE A 466 -27.93 36.00 3.48
C ILE A 466 -26.82 36.96 3.93
N PHE A 467 -25.64 36.43 4.23
CA PHE A 467 -24.48 37.23 4.62
C PHE A 467 -24.11 38.26 3.56
N PHE A 468 -24.02 37.81 2.29
CA PHE A 468 -23.70 38.67 1.16
C PHE A 468 -24.72 39.80 0.98
N GLU A 469 -26.01 39.48 0.95
CA GLU A 469 -27.08 40.43 0.76
C GLU A 469 -27.22 41.46 1.90
N ARG A 470 -26.59 41.22 3.07
CA ARG A 470 -26.59 42.12 4.23
C ARG A 470 -25.29 42.85 4.49
N ALA A 471 -24.17 42.38 4.03
CA ALA A 471 -22.84 42.83 4.51
C ALA A 471 -22.38 44.16 3.93
N GLU A 472 -22.81 44.53 2.73
CA GLU A 472 -22.32 45.73 2.05
C GLU A 472 -23.30 46.92 2.12
N PRO A 473 -22.81 48.16 2.08
CA PRO A 473 -23.64 49.39 2.20
C PRO A 473 -24.77 49.54 1.18
N ARG A 474 -24.69 48.90 0.06
CA ARG A 474 -25.65 49.05 -1.07
C ARG A 474 -26.50 47.81 -1.30
N TRP A 475 -26.52 46.86 -0.37
CA TRP A 475 -27.07 45.56 -0.67
C TRP A 475 -28.52 45.44 -0.24
N PHE A 476 -29.23 44.61 -0.96
CA PHE A 476 -30.68 44.58 -1.04
C PHE A 476 -31.34 44.23 0.30
N MET A 477 -30.73 43.43 1.17
CA MET A 477 -31.30 43.01 2.46
C MET A 477 -30.90 43.91 3.64
N ARG A 478 -30.45 45.11 3.40
CA ARG A 478 -30.07 46.04 4.49
C ARG A 478 -31.24 46.70 5.24
N ASP A 479 -32.41 46.74 4.62
CA ASP A 479 -33.61 47.30 5.26
C ASP A 479 -34.03 46.51 6.48
N SER A 480 -34.59 47.18 7.46
CA SER A 480 -35.11 46.59 8.71
C SER A 480 -36.21 45.55 8.48
N ILE A 481 -36.87 45.54 7.33
CA ILE A 481 -37.85 44.51 6.97
C ILE A 481 -37.23 43.10 6.89
N PHE A 482 -35.87 43.00 6.77
CA PHE A 482 -35.12 41.74 6.75
C PHE A 482 -34.48 41.39 8.09
N ASP A 483 -34.69 42.17 9.17
CA ASP A 483 -34.02 41.93 10.47
C ASP A 483 -34.41 40.62 11.13
N PHE A 484 -35.44 39.96 10.65
CA PHE A 484 -35.86 38.64 11.10
C PHE A 484 -35.02 37.51 10.53
N ALA A 485 -34.16 37.75 9.54
CA ALA A 485 -33.35 36.76 8.87
C ALA A 485 -31.87 37.11 9.04
N ARG A 486 -31.21 36.51 10.05
CA ARG A 486 -29.78 36.68 10.32
C ARG A 486 -29.05 35.38 10.16
N VAL A 487 -27.80 35.41 9.73
CA VAL A 487 -26.97 34.23 9.51
C VAL A 487 -26.78 33.41 10.78
N GLU A 488 -26.73 34.12 11.94
CA GLU A 488 -26.52 33.52 13.27
C GLU A 488 -27.76 32.78 13.79
N ASP A 489 -28.94 33.05 13.23
CA ASP A 489 -30.17 32.43 13.69
C ASP A 489 -30.19 30.92 13.35
N LYS A 490 -30.37 30.08 14.36
CA LYS A 490 -30.40 28.64 14.21
C LYS A 490 -31.48 28.16 13.24
N ASN A 491 -32.60 28.85 13.16
CA ASN A 491 -33.77 28.52 12.34
C ASN A 491 -33.79 29.20 10.97
N VAL A 492 -32.75 29.97 10.62
CA VAL A 492 -32.70 30.73 9.34
C VAL A 492 -32.87 29.83 8.13
N THR A 493 -32.46 28.58 8.22
CA THR A 493 -32.56 27.56 7.16
C THR A 493 -33.86 26.74 7.25
N SER A 494 -34.76 27.03 8.19
CA SER A 494 -36.05 26.35 8.26
C SER A 494 -36.95 26.71 7.06
N GLU A 495 -37.80 25.77 6.65
CA GLU A 495 -38.69 25.96 5.48
C GLU A 495 -39.56 27.20 5.64
N ALA A 496 -40.14 27.45 6.85
CA ALA A 496 -40.95 28.61 7.15
C ALA A 496 -40.16 29.91 7.02
N MET A 497 -38.89 29.91 7.45
CA MET A 497 -38.05 31.10 7.39
C MET A 497 -37.61 31.40 5.96
N ILE A 498 -37.24 30.35 5.20
CA ILE A 498 -36.89 30.48 3.78
C ILE A 498 -38.09 31.05 3.00
N ARG A 499 -39.30 30.51 3.23
CA ARG A 499 -40.52 30.99 2.57
C ARG A 499 -40.80 32.47 2.93
N ARG A 500 -40.71 32.80 4.19
CA ARG A 500 -40.90 34.19 4.64
C ARG A 500 -39.87 35.15 4.03
N LEU A 501 -38.61 34.73 3.98
CA LEU A 501 -37.56 35.52 3.34
C LEU A 501 -37.83 35.71 1.85
N ALA A 502 -38.23 34.64 1.16
CA ALA A 502 -38.58 34.69 -0.27
C ALA A 502 -39.75 35.70 -0.54
N GLU A 503 -40.80 35.61 0.26
CA GLU A 503 -41.95 36.53 0.14
C GLU A 503 -41.55 38.00 0.30
N VAL A 504 -40.77 38.33 1.35
CA VAL A 504 -40.30 39.68 1.63
C VAL A 504 -39.33 40.14 0.52
N TYR A 505 -38.40 39.30 0.13
CA TYR A 505 -37.40 39.57 -0.88
C TYR A 505 -38.05 39.85 -2.25
N LEU A 506 -38.94 38.97 -2.71
CA LEU A 506 -39.68 39.14 -3.99
C LEU A 506 -40.63 40.35 -3.95
N THR A 507 -41.29 40.61 -2.82
CA THR A 507 -42.16 41.79 -2.65
C THR A 507 -41.37 43.09 -2.83
N LYS A 508 -40.15 43.16 -2.25
CA LYS A 508 -39.27 44.31 -2.45
C LYS A 508 -38.77 44.39 -3.90
N ALA A 509 -38.34 43.25 -4.48
CA ALA A 509 -37.83 43.18 -5.87
C ALA A 509 -38.88 43.55 -6.95
N ARG A 510 -40.18 43.33 -6.65
CA ARG A 510 -41.30 43.67 -7.54
C ARG A 510 -41.71 45.12 -7.48
N ARG A 511 -41.34 45.91 -6.43
CA ARG A 511 -41.66 47.32 -6.35
C ARG A 511 -40.97 48.09 -7.45
N GLU A 512 -41.70 48.99 -8.11
CA GLU A 512 -41.11 49.94 -9.06
C GLU A 512 -40.33 51.01 -8.27
N PRO A 513 -39.20 51.47 -8.75
CA PRO A 513 -38.43 52.51 -8.09
C PRO A 513 -39.23 53.79 -8.06
N GLU A 514 -39.45 54.34 -6.86
CA GLU A 514 -39.97 55.69 -6.68
C GLU A 514 -38.88 56.68 -7.11
N SER A 515 -39.04 57.28 -8.29
CA SER A 515 -38.25 58.39 -8.90
C SER A 515 -36.73 58.12 -9.12
N GLN A 516 -36.34 58.29 -10.38
CA GLN A 516 -34.94 58.45 -10.78
C GLN A 516 -34.40 59.80 -10.17
N THR A 517 -33.44 59.67 -9.27
CA THR A 517 -32.44 60.74 -9.10
C THR A 517 -31.18 60.28 -9.78
N ASP A 518 -30.81 60.91 -10.89
CA ASP A 518 -29.70 60.66 -11.81
C ASP A 518 -28.31 61.00 -11.24
N ASP A 519 -28.00 60.70 -9.99
CA ASP A 519 -26.72 61.10 -9.40
C ASP A 519 -26.04 59.93 -8.69
N GLU A 520 -25.73 58.78 -9.42
CA GLU A 520 -24.69 57.86 -9.01
C GLU A 520 -23.82 57.45 -10.22
N PRO A 521 -22.54 57.84 -10.23
CA PRO A 521 -21.64 57.39 -11.28
C PRO A 521 -21.25 55.91 -11.07
N GLY A 522 -21.70 55.04 -11.95
CA GLY A 522 -21.21 53.67 -12.03
C GLY A 522 -22.22 52.54 -12.20
N LEU A 523 -23.51 52.79 -12.24
CA LEU A 523 -24.52 51.80 -12.68
C LEU A 523 -24.91 52.09 -14.12
N ASP A 524 -24.40 51.28 -15.04
CA ASP A 524 -24.76 51.30 -16.45
C ASP A 524 -26.29 51.17 -16.57
N SER A 525 -26.96 52.27 -16.98
CA SER A 525 -28.39 52.37 -17.24
C SER A 525 -28.81 51.69 -18.57
N GLY A 526 -28.07 50.67 -18.97
CA GLY A 526 -28.43 49.84 -20.09
C GLY A 526 -29.77 49.14 -19.85
N LYS A 527 -30.75 49.39 -20.68
CA LYS A 527 -32.09 48.83 -20.78
C LYS A 527 -32.22 47.49 -20.05
N HIS A 528 -32.96 47.48 -18.91
CA HIS A 528 -33.24 46.27 -18.14
C HIS A 528 -34.11 45.29 -18.95
N GLY A 529 -33.52 44.64 -19.96
CA GLY A 529 -34.08 43.45 -20.58
C GLY A 529 -33.94 42.30 -19.60
N GLY A 530 -35.03 41.57 -19.33
CA GLY A 530 -34.96 40.34 -18.51
C GLY A 530 -35.31 40.54 -17.04
N ARG A 531 -36.08 41.59 -16.65
CA ARG A 531 -36.59 41.78 -15.27
C ARG A 531 -37.48 40.61 -14.86
N ASP A 532 -38.39 40.18 -15.68
CA ASP A 532 -39.32 39.07 -15.35
C ASP A 532 -38.58 37.77 -15.21
N GLU A 533 -37.62 37.52 -16.10
CA GLU A 533 -36.73 36.34 -15.96
C GLU A 533 -35.89 36.42 -14.69
N ALA A 534 -35.43 37.59 -14.27
CA ALA A 534 -34.67 37.75 -13.01
C ALA A 534 -35.55 37.51 -11.79
N LEU A 535 -36.79 37.98 -11.77
CA LEU A 535 -37.74 37.70 -10.73
C LEU A 535 -38.07 36.20 -10.65
N GLN A 536 -38.26 35.55 -11.77
CA GLN A 536 -38.43 34.10 -11.86
C GLN A 536 -37.21 33.36 -11.35
N ALA A 537 -36.00 33.78 -11.73
CA ALA A 537 -34.74 33.17 -11.24
C ALA A 537 -34.61 33.26 -9.73
N ILE A 538 -35.04 34.37 -9.11
CA ILE A 538 -35.02 34.56 -7.68
C ILE A 538 -36.05 33.62 -6.97
N GLU A 539 -37.23 33.50 -7.53
CA GLU A 539 -38.28 32.59 -7.04
C GLU A 539 -37.83 31.12 -7.09
N GLU A 540 -37.32 30.70 -8.25
CA GLU A 540 -36.76 29.35 -8.47
C GLU A 540 -35.59 29.06 -7.53
N TYR A 541 -34.75 30.07 -7.24
CA TYR A 541 -33.65 29.92 -6.29
C TYR A 541 -34.13 29.53 -4.91
N PHE A 542 -35.11 30.26 -4.32
CA PHE A 542 -35.63 29.99 -3.00
C PHE A 542 -36.32 28.62 -2.93
N ILE A 543 -37.08 28.22 -3.94
CA ILE A 543 -37.75 26.93 -4.03
C ILE A 543 -36.70 25.81 -4.09
N SER A 544 -35.76 25.93 -5.00
CA SER A 544 -34.67 24.96 -5.18
C SER A 544 -33.81 24.83 -3.94
N MET A 545 -33.41 25.97 -3.33
CA MET A 545 -32.56 25.96 -2.15
C MET A 545 -33.27 25.31 -0.94
N SER A 546 -34.55 25.63 -0.74
CA SER A 546 -35.37 25.00 0.32
C SER A 546 -35.44 23.48 0.11
N ALA A 547 -35.72 23.03 -1.11
CA ALA A 547 -35.81 21.60 -1.44
C ALA A 547 -34.48 20.87 -1.18
N ARG A 548 -33.35 21.44 -1.61
CA ARG A 548 -32.00 20.87 -1.42
C ARG A 548 -31.63 20.82 0.07
N ILE A 549 -31.89 21.86 0.85
CA ILE A 549 -31.66 21.86 2.30
C ILE A 549 -32.47 20.76 2.97
N ARG A 550 -33.79 20.63 2.66
CA ARG A 550 -34.66 19.58 3.21
C ARG A 550 -34.19 18.19 2.81
N TRP A 551 -33.67 18.04 1.59
CA TRP A 551 -33.11 16.76 1.14
C TRP A 551 -31.88 16.38 1.99
N VAL A 552 -30.93 17.31 2.18
CA VAL A 552 -29.74 17.07 3.02
C VAL A 552 -30.13 16.66 4.44
N GLU A 553 -31.03 17.43 5.07
CA GLU A 553 -31.47 17.15 6.45
C GLU A 553 -32.12 15.77 6.59
N ARG A 554 -33.05 15.41 5.69
CA ARG A 554 -33.71 14.10 5.70
C ARG A 554 -32.74 12.97 5.43
N THR A 555 -31.86 13.13 4.45
CA THR A 555 -30.89 12.11 4.08
C THR A 555 -29.88 11.87 5.19
N ARG A 556 -29.40 12.94 5.84
CA ARG A 556 -28.48 12.80 6.98
C ARG A 556 -29.13 12.11 8.17
N LEU A 557 -30.38 12.43 8.48
CA LEU A 557 -31.11 11.75 9.55
C LEU A 557 -31.33 10.27 9.23
N ALA A 558 -31.72 9.96 8.01
CA ALA A 558 -31.93 8.58 7.54
C ALA A 558 -30.64 7.76 7.52
N ALA A 559 -29.48 8.41 7.33
CA ALA A 559 -28.17 7.74 7.27
C ALA A 559 -27.67 7.26 8.65
N HIS A 560 -28.25 7.71 9.78
CA HIS A 560 -27.75 7.35 11.11
C HIS A 560 -27.74 5.84 11.35
N SER A 561 -28.76 5.09 10.93
CA SER A 561 -28.80 3.64 11.09
C SER A 561 -27.71 2.94 10.29
N SER A 562 -27.50 3.35 9.03
CA SER A 562 -26.45 2.77 8.20
C SER A 562 -25.03 3.10 8.69
N HIS A 563 -24.86 4.23 9.37
CA HIS A 563 -23.58 4.56 10.03
C HIS A 563 -23.33 3.65 11.24
N LEU A 564 -24.36 3.30 12.03
CA LEU A 564 -24.23 2.37 13.15
C LEU A 564 -23.94 0.94 12.66
N GLU A 565 -24.57 0.51 11.59
CA GLU A 565 -24.26 -0.78 10.93
C GLU A 565 -22.81 -0.80 10.44
N ALA A 566 -22.38 0.24 9.73
CA ALA A 566 -21.01 0.37 9.25
C ALA A 566 -19.95 0.42 10.38
N LEU A 567 -20.28 0.94 11.58
CA LEU A 567 -19.42 0.88 12.76
C LEU A 567 -19.28 -0.55 13.28
N GLN A 568 -20.34 -1.36 13.24
CA GLN A 568 -20.29 -2.78 13.62
C GLN A 568 -19.44 -3.56 12.61
N ASP A 569 -19.64 -3.35 11.31
CA ASP A 569 -18.87 -4.00 10.24
C ASP A 569 -17.38 -3.62 10.32
N PHE A 570 -17.08 -2.34 10.55
CA PHE A 570 -15.72 -1.85 10.76
C PHE A 570 -15.06 -2.52 11.97
N SER A 571 -15.79 -2.63 13.09
CA SER A 571 -15.27 -3.26 14.32
C SER A 571 -15.07 -4.77 14.14
N GLU A 572 -15.94 -5.45 13.40
CA GLU A 572 -15.81 -6.86 13.07
C GLU A 572 -14.55 -7.14 12.25
N LYS A 573 -14.32 -6.33 11.20
CA LYS A 573 -13.08 -6.39 10.40
C LYS A 573 -11.84 -6.06 11.24
N ALA A 574 -11.90 -5.02 12.07
CA ALA A 574 -10.81 -4.62 12.97
C ALA A 574 -10.44 -5.72 13.96
N PHE A 575 -11.43 -6.45 14.49
CA PHE A 575 -11.20 -7.56 15.43
C PHE A 575 -10.88 -8.89 14.73
N ARG A 576 -10.97 -8.92 13.40
CA ARG A 576 -10.63 -10.09 12.56
C ARG A 576 -11.46 -11.34 12.88
N ARG A 577 -12.66 -11.16 13.41
CA ARG A 577 -13.63 -12.17 13.78
C ARG A 577 -15.03 -11.58 13.93
N PRO A 578 -16.09 -12.38 13.91
CA PRO A 578 -17.43 -11.93 14.26
C PRO A 578 -17.46 -11.30 15.66
N LEU A 579 -18.25 -10.24 15.80
CA LEU A 579 -18.52 -9.63 17.10
C LEU A 579 -19.36 -10.58 17.96
N THR A 580 -19.04 -10.66 19.24
CA THR A 580 -19.94 -11.26 20.23
C THR A 580 -21.22 -10.43 20.35
N GLU A 581 -22.30 -11.01 20.85
CA GLU A 581 -23.56 -10.30 21.07
C GLU A 581 -23.40 -9.06 21.98
N SER A 582 -22.58 -9.16 23.00
CA SER A 582 -22.24 -8.07 23.91
C SER A 582 -21.46 -6.96 23.19
N GLU A 583 -20.51 -7.29 22.31
CA GLU A 583 -19.77 -6.31 21.52
C GLU A 583 -20.68 -5.64 20.49
N ARG A 584 -21.51 -6.43 19.78
CA ARG A 584 -22.46 -5.93 18.79
C ARG A 584 -23.48 -4.96 19.38
N SER A 585 -24.00 -5.24 20.59
CA SER A 585 -24.91 -4.33 21.29
C SER A 585 -24.18 -3.17 21.98
N GLY A 586 -22.94 -3.37 22.40
CA GLY A 586 -22.12 -2.35 23.10
C GLY A 586 -21.75 -1.18 22.20
N ILE A 587 -21.49 -1.40 20.91
CA ILE A 587 -21.11 -0.34 19.95
C ILE A 587 -22.20 0.73 19.82
N PRO A 588 -23.47 0.41 19.48
CA PRO A 588 -24.53 1.40 19.45
C PRO A 588 -24.80 2.03 20.82
N ALA A 589 -24.71 1.27 21.92
CA ALA A 589 -24.89 1.80 23.26
C ALA A 589 -23.85 2.87 23.59
N PHE A 590 -22.59 2.64 23.26
CA PHE A 590 -21.52 3.63 23.43
C PHE A 590 -21.76 4.88 22.57
N TYR A 591 -22.14 4.71 21.30
CA TYR A 591 -22.52 5.82 20.45
C TYR A 591 -23.64 6.67 21.09
N HIS A 592 -24.69 6.03 21.60
CA HIS A 592 -25.81 6.76 22.23
C HIS A 592 -25.37 7.51 23.49
N SER A 593 -24.49 6.94 24.33
CA SER A 593 -23.96 7.64 25.49
C SER A 593 -23.18 8.90 25.11
N LEU A 594 -22.37 8.84 24.05
CA LEU A 594 -21.67 10.03 23.54
C LEU A 594 -22.63 11.11 23.02
N ARG A 595 -23.75 10.68 22.39
CA ARG A 595 -24.79 11.61 21.95
C ARG A 595 -25.52 12.25 23.11
N GLU A 596 -25.73 11.51 24.19
CA GLU A 596 -26.35 12.03 25.44
C GLU A 596 -25.41 13.01 26.18
N GLU A 597 -24.10 12.80 26.11
CA GLU A 597 -23.07 13.74 26.60
C GLU A 597 -22.96 15.02 25.75
N GLY A 598 -23.64 15.09 24.62
CA GLY A 598 -23.75 16.29 23.77
C GLY A 598 -22.87 16.33 22.55
N LEU A 599 -22.13 15.27 22.24
CA LEU A 599 -21.37 15.19 20.97
C LEU A 599 -22.32 15.22 19.77
N ASN A 600 -21.93 15.87 18.69
CA ASN A 600 -22.67 15.76 17.44
C ASN A 600 -22.53 14.34 16.84
N HIS A 601 -23.34 14.04 15.83
CA HIS A 601 -23.36 12.70 15.22
C HIS A 601 -22.00 12.26 14.67
N GLU A 602 -21.29 13.13 13.98
CA GLU A 602 -20.03 12.84 13.32
C GLU A 602 -18.90 12.60 14.34
N ASP A 603 -18.82 13.42 15.38
CA ASP A 603 -17.84 13.24 16.44
C ASP A 603 -18.10 11.97 17.26
N ALA A 604 -19.36 11.62 17.52
CA ALA A 604 -19.71 10.36 18.18
C ALA A 604 -19.29 9.15 17.32
N VAL A 605 -19.48 9.18 15.99
CA VAL A 605 -18.99 8.14 15.09
C VAL A 605 -17.46 8.02 15.14
N ARG A 606 -16.73 9.15 15.10
CA ARG A 606 -15.28 9.17 15.22
C ARG A 606 -14.81 8.55 16.54
N ASP A 607 -15.42 8.91 17.65
CA ASP A 607 -15.02 8.38 18.96
C ASP A 607 -15.30 6.88 19.11
N VAL A 608 -16.35 6.36 18.47
CA VAL A 608 -16.57 4.90 18.40
C VAL A 608 -15.46 4.21 17.62
N VAL A 609 -15.02 4.78 16.49
CA VAL A 609 -13.88 4.24 15.72
C VAL A 609 -12.60 4.30 16.55
N VAL A 610 -12.35 5.40 17.27
CA VAL A 610 -11.21 5.51 18.21
C VAL A 610 -11.28 4.41 19.27
N SER A 611 -12.45 4.17 19.87
CA SER A 611 -12.65 3.11 20.85
C SER A 611 -12.35 1.72 20.26
N THR A 612 -12.81 1.46 19.05
CA THR A 612 -12.51 0.20 18.32
C THR A 612 -11.01 0.02 18.13
N LEU A 613 -10.31 1.05 17.65
CA LEU A 613 -8.86 1.01 17.39
C LEU A 613 -8.01 0.99 18.69
N MET A 614 -8.58 1.40 19.81
CA MET A 614 -7.95 1.27 21.15
C MET A 614 -8.28 -0.04 21.87
N SER A 615 -9.18 -0.84 21.29
CA SER A 615 -9.55 -2.14 21.86
C SER A 615 -8.34 -3.09 21.88
N PRO A 616 -8.17 -3.89 22.94
CA PRO A 616 -7.17 -4.97 22.93
C PRO A 616 -7.35 -5.95 21.76
N TRP A 617 -8.57 -6.17 21.29
CA TRP A 617 -8.86 -7.04 20.16
C TRP A 617 -8.32 -6.51 18.81
N PHE A 618 -8.16 -5.20 18.69
CA PHE A 618 -7.49 -4.58 17.56
C PHE A 618 -5.97 -4.50 17.79
N CYS A 619 -5.56 -3.87 18.91
CA CYS A 619 -4.16 -3.55 19.19
C CYS A 619 -3.27 -4.77 19.34
N TYR A 620 -3.82 -5.91 19.78
CA TYR A 620 -3.06 -7.12 20.07
C TYR A 620 -3.47 -8.29 19.18
N ARG A 621 -2.49 -9.16 18.96
CA ARG A 621 -2.73 -10.53 18.52
C ARG A 621 -2.66 -11.44 19.74
N VAL A 622 -3.77 -12.06 20.05
CA VAL A 622 -3.92 -12.90 21.22
C VAL A 622 -4.47 -14.25 20.77
N ASP A 623 -3.64 -15.26 20.73
CA ASP A 623 -4.09 -16.63 20.61
C ASP A 623 -4.57 -17.08 22.00
N LEU A 624 -5.85 -16.84 22.33
CA LEU A 624 -6.41 -17.18 23.64
C LEU A 624 -6.17 -18.66 23.96
N PRO A 625 -5.39 -19.02 25.00
CA PRO A 625 -5.12 -20.40 25.30
C PRO A 625 -6.42 -21.10 25.73
N GLN A 626 -6.66 -22.27 25.18
CA GLN A 626 -7.75 -23.15 25.68
C GLN A 626 -7.37 -23.72 27.04
N ALA A 627 -8.39 -24.01 27.88
CA ALA A 627 -8.16 -24.71 29.14
C ALA A 627 -7.59 -26.11 28.83
N GLY A 628 -6.54 -26.52 29.58
CA GLY A 628 -5.96 -27.85 29.43
C GLY A 628 -4.43 -27.86 29.42
N LYS A 629 -3.88 -29.06 29.60
CA LYS A 629 -2.42 -29.34 29.67
C LYS A 629 -1.81 -29.69 28.30
N VAL A 630 -2.59 -29.81 27.24
CA VAL A 630 -2.13 -30.31 25.94
C VAL A 630 -2.21 -29.18 24.92
N ALA A 631 -1.33 -29.18 23.94
CA ALA A 631 -1.44 -28.31 22.76
C ALA A 631 -2.69 -28.66 21.97
N GLY A 632 -3.40 -27.64 21.49
CA GLY A 632 -4.62 -27.81 20.69
C GLY A 632 -4.64 -26.89 19.46
N PRO A 633 -5.53 -27.15 18.49
CA PRO A 633 -5.60 -26.36 17.28
C PRO A 633 -6.00 -24.91 17.58
N LEU A 634 -5.55 -24.00 16.74
CA LEU A 634 -6.07 -22.64 16.67
C LEU A 634 -7.55 -22.67 16.28
N SER A 635 -8.30 -21.61 16.59
CA SER A 635 -9.57 -21.38 15.89
C SER A 635 -9.30 -21.02 14.42
N ASP A 636 -10.29 -21.24 13.54
CA ASP A 636 -10.14 -20.89 12.12
C ASP A 636 -9.85 -19.38 11.96
N TYR A 637 -10.45 -18.49 12.77
CA TYR A 637 -10.18 -17.07 12.77
C TYR A 637 -8.75 -16.72 13.25
N ASP A 638 -8.24 -17.41 14.29
CA ASP A 638 -6.86 -17.25 14.73
C ASP A 638 -5.89 -17.73 13.64
N LEU A 639 -6.22 -18.83 12.95
CA LEU A 639 -5.42 -19.37 11.86
C LEU A 639 -5.43 -18.42 10.65
N ALA A 640 -6.58 -17.86 10.28
CA ALA A 640 -6.72 -16.86 9.22
C ALA A 640 -5.84 -15.63 9.55
N SER A 641 -5.92 -15.13 10.78
CA SER A 641 -5.11 -14.02 11.25
C SER A 641 -3.61 -14.36 11.25
N ARG A 642 -3.23 -15.58 11.70
CA ARG A 642 -1.82 -16.01 11.68
C ARG A 642 -1.27 -16.07 10.26
N LEU A 643 -2.02 -16.61 9.33
CA LEU A 643 -1.64 -16.72 7.91
C LEU A 643 -1.49 -15.33 7.25
N SER A 644 -2.47 -14.45 7.44
CA SER A 644 -2.45 -13.12 6.81
C SER A 644 -1.31 -12.24 7.35
N TYR A 645 -1.08 -12.21 8.66
CA TYR A 645 0.03 -11.46 9.24
C TYR A 645 1.41 -12.06 8.92
N PHE A 646 1.48 -13.37 8.69
CA PHE A 646 2.70 -13.98 8.20
C PHE A 646 3.03 -13.52 6.78
N LEU A 647 2.05 -13.53 5.86
CA LEU A 647 2.30 -13.30 4.44
C LEU A 647 2.12 -11.84 3.99
N TRP A 648 1.29 -11.07 4.69
CA TRP A 648 0.95 -9.70 4.32
C TRP A 648 1.32 -8.67 5.39
N ALA A 649 1.68 -9.09 6.59
CA ALA A 649 1.84 -8.25 7.78
C ALA A 649 0.57 -7.41 8.07
N SER A 650 -0.60 -7.90 7.67
CA SER A 650 -1.89 -7.20 7.73
C SER A 650 -3.03 -8.16 8.04
N LEU A 651 -4.24 -7.60 8.21
CA LEU A 651 -5.46 -8.35 8.52
C LEU A 651 -5.87 -9.32 7.39
N PRO A 652 -6.61 -10.41 7.71
CA PRO A 652 -7.17 -11.31 6.72
C PRO A 652 -8.23 -10.61 5.86
N ASP A 653 -8.30 -10.98 4.59
CA ASP A 653 -9.32 -10.49 3.67
C ASP A 653 -10.65 -11.25 3.81
N ASP A 654 -11.68 -10.74 3.11
CA ASP A 654 -13.04 -11.29 3.20
C ASP A 654 -13.12 -12.75 2.74
N GLU A 655 -12.27 -13.19 1.77
CA GLU A 655 -12.23 -14.59 1.33
C GLU A 655 -11.65 -15.51 2.42
N LEU A 656 -10.54 -15.10 3.04
CA LEU A 656 -9.93 -15.87 4.12
C LEU A 656 -10.83 -15.93 5.37
N LEU A 657 -11.54 -14.82 5.67
CA LEU A 657 -12.55 -14.79 6.75
C LEU A 657 -13.76 -15.65 6.43
N SER A 658 -14.17 -15.77 5.16
CA SER A 658 -15.28 -16.66 4.76
C SER A 658 -14.95 -18.13 4.99
N HIS A 659 -13.70 -18.56 4.70
CA HIS A 659 -13.23 -19.90 5.03
C HIS A 659 -13.14 -20.13 6.54
N ALA A 660 -12.72 -19.11 7.30
CA ALA A 660 -12.73 -19.18 8.76
C ALA A 660 -14.17 -19.33 9.31
N ALA A 661 -15.14 -18.61 8.74
CA ALA A 661 -16.55 -18.72 9.11
C ALA A 661 -17.16 -20.09 8.74
N ALA A 662 -16.73 -20.68 7.63
CA ALA A 662 -17.13 -22.02 7.20
C ALA A 662 -16.53 -23.14 8.07
N GLY A 663 -15.47 -22.83 8.85
CA GLY A 663 -14.77 -23.82 9.70
C GLY A 663 -13.99 -24.85 8.90
N ASP A 664 -13.53 -24.51 7.68
CA ASP A 664 -12.83 -25.43 6.78
C ASP A 664 -11.35 -25.08 6.54
N LEU A 665 -10.85 -24.04 7.18
CA LEU A 665 -9.49 -23.56 6.97
C LEU A 665 -8.42 -24.55 7.48
N HIS A 666 -8.74 -25.42 8.44
CA HIS A 666 -7.86 -26.49 8.89
C HIS A 666 -7.75 -27.66 7.89
N ARG A 667 -8.62 -27.71 6.85
CA ARG A 667 -8.46 -28.69 5.78
C ARG A 667 -7.21 -28.35 4.97
N ARG A 668 -6.32 -29.33 4.85
CA ARG A 668 -5.01 -29.12 4.21
C ARG A 668 -5.12 -28.53 2.82
N GLU A 669 -6.06 -28.98 2.01
CA GLU A 669 -6.25 -28.54 0.63
C GLU A 669 -6.69 -27.06 0.59
N VAL A 670 -7.61 -26.68 1.49
CA VAL A 670 -8.09 -25.29 1.61
C VAL A 670 -6.98 -24.37 2.08
N LEU A 671 -6.27 -24.76 3.14
CA LEU A 671 -5.16 -23.97 3.68
C LEU A 671 -4.05 -23.74 2.63
N LEU A 672 -3.69 -24.77 1.88
CA LEU A 672 -2.69 -24.65 0.82
C LEU A 672 -3.20 -23.80 -0.36
N ALA A 673 -4.47 -23.92 -0.73
CA ALA A 673 -5.08 -23.09 -1.77
C ALA A 673 -5.03 -21.60 -1.37
N GLN A 674 -5.47 -21.29 -0.14
CA GLN A 674 -5.44 -19.92 0.39
C GLN A 674 -4.00 -19.39 0.56
N THR A 675 -3.06 -20.22 0.97
CA THR A 675 -1.65 -19.87 1.04
C THR A 675 -1.09 -19.49 -0.33
N ARG A 676 -1.34 -20.30 -1.37
CA ARG A 676 -0.89 -20.02 -2.75
C ARG A 676 -1.54 -18.77 -3.33
N ARG A 677 -2.82 -18.53 -3.02
CA ARG A 677 -3.51 -17.29 -3.38
C ARG A 677 -2.84 -16.09 -2.72
N ALA A 678 -2.60 -16.18 -1.42
CA ALA A 678 -1.98 -15.11 -0.65
C ALA A 678 -0.56 -14.74 -1.12
N LEU A 679 0.23 -15.73 -1.57
CA LEU A 679 1.56 -15.50 -2.13
C LEU A 679 1.55 -14.80 -3.50
N ARG A 680 0.44 -14.86 -4.24
CA ARG A 680 0.27 -14.14 -5.52
C ARG A 680 -0.32 -12.73 -5.35
N ASP A 681 -0.86 -12.44 -4.18
CA ASP A 681 -1.45 -11.12 -3.87
C ASP A 681 -0.36 -10.05 -3.77
N GLN A 682 -0.68 -8.81 -4.15
CA GLN A 682 0.26 -7.68 -4.04
C GLN A 682 0.66 -7.39 -2.59
N ARG A 683 -0.17 -7.74 -1.61
CA ARG A 683 0.11 -7.58 -0.18
C ARG A 683 1.29 -8.43 0.32
N VAL A 684 1.80 -9.40 -0.47
CA VAL A 684 3.05 -10.11 -0.19
C VAL A 684 4.25 -9.16 -0.08
N TRP A 685 4.09 -7.91 -0.52
CA TRP A 685 5.02 -6.82 -0.21
C TRP A 685 5.32 -6.69 1.29
N GLY A 686 4.33 -6.95 2.15
CA GLY A 686 4.52 -7.00 3.60
C GLY A 686 5.54 -8.05 4.04
N LEU A 687 5.51 -9.25 3.46
CA LEU A 687 6.53 -10.28 3.71
C LEU A 687 7.92 -9.82 3.26
N ALA A 688 8.03 -9.23 2.07
CA ALA A 688 9.30 -8.74 1.55
C ALA A 688 9.89 -7.64 2.44
N ALA A 689 9.06 -6.67 2.87
CA ALA A 689 9.50 -5.53 3.68
C ALA A 689 9.83 -5.95 5.12
N GLU A 690 8.97 -6.74 5.76
CA GLU A 690 9.13 -7.06 7.19
C GLU A 690 10.04 -8.26 7.40
N PHE A 691 9.86 -9.36 6.68
CA PHE A 691 10.79 -10.48 6.78
C PHE A 691 12.11 -10.18 6.07
N GLY A 692 12.06 -9.84 4.78
CA GLY A 692 13.27 -9.60 3.97
C GLY A 692 14.09 -8.42 4.49
N GLY A 693 13.42 -7.32 4.86
CA GLY A 693 14.04 -6.11 5.40
C GLY A 693 14.80 -6.34 6.71
N HIS A 694 14.27 -7.17 7.61
CA HIS A 694 14.95 -7.56 8.86
C HIS A 694 16.03 -8.61 8.63
N TRP A 695 15.74 -9.66 7.85
CA TRP A 695 16.69 -10.73 7.57
C TRP A 695 17.98 -10.18 6.95
N LEU A 696 17.87 -9.39 5.89
CA LEU A 696 19.01 -8.82 5.13
C LEU A 696 19.49 -7.45 5.65
N ASP A 697 18.81 -6.88 6.66
CA ASP A 697 19.19 -5.66 7.39
C ASP A 697 19.22 -4.38 6.52
N PHE A 698 18.17 -4.18 5.72
CA PHE A 698 18.04 -2.96 4.89
C PHE A 698 16.79 -2.10 5.18
N ARG A 699 15.95 -2.52 6.13
CA ARG A 699 14.66 -1.86 6.43
C ARG A 699 14.76 -0.34 6.66
N ARG A 700 15.89 0.13 7.20
CA ARG A 700 16.11 1.55 7.52
C ARG A 700 16.87 2.32 6.43
N PHE A 701 17.11 1.71 5.29
CA PHE A 701 17.94 2.34 4.26
C PHE A 701 17.35 3.64 3.70
N GLU A 702 16.01 3.80 3.70
CA GLU A 702 15.39 5.07 3.32
C GLU A 702 15.83 6.26 4.20
N GLN A 703 16.28 6.00 5.42
CA GLN A 703 16.81 7.01 6.36
C GLN A 703 18.35 7.10 6.34
N HIS A 704 19.00 6.30 5.48
CA HIS A 704 20.47 6.25 5.43
C HIS A 704 21.07 7.57 4.93
N ASN A 705 21.95 8.21 5.73
CA ASN A 705 22.52 9.51 5.47
C ASN A 705 24.05 9.57 5.65
N SER A 706 24.74 8.42 5.74
CA SER A 706 26.21 8.39 5.92
C SER A 706 26.99 8.68 4.64
N VAL A 707 26.35 8.70 3.46
CA VAL A 707 27.00 8.99 2.19
C VAL A 707 27.30 10.49 2.06
N ASP A 708 28.54 10.84 1.72
CA ASP A 708 28.91 12.23 1.39
C ASP A 708 28.35 12.63 0.03
N ARG A 709 27.26 13.39 0.05
CA ARG A 709 26.59 13.87 -1.17
C ARG A 709 27.34 14.96 -1.92
N THR A 710 28.35 15.56 -1.32
CA THR A 710 29.22 16.52 -2.00
C THR A 710 30.14 15.80 -2.98
N ARG A 711 30.62 14.63 -2.57
CA ARG A 711 31.48 13.77 -3.38
C ARG A 711 30.63 12.87 -4.31
N PHE A 712 29.55 12.30 -3.83
CA PHE A 712 28.64 11.43 -4.59
C PHE A 712 27.33 12.18 -4.94
N LYS A 713 27.42 13.11 -5.89
CA LYS A 713 26.28 13.94 -6.32
C LYS A 713 25.12 13.14 -6.92
N SER A 714 25.40 11.97 -7.47
CA SER A 714 24.40 11.02 -8.00
C SER A 714 23.55 10.39 -6.89
N PHE A 715 24.01 10.35 -5.62
CA PHE A 715 23.26 9.79 -4.50
C PHE A 715 22.14 10.74 -4.06
N THR A 716 21.10 10.83 -4.88
CA THR A 716 19.88 11.61 -4.62
C THR A 716 18.90 10.85 -3.72
N ASN A 717 17.89 11.53 -3.19
CA ASN A 717 16.79 10.86 -2.47
C ASN A 717 16.04 9.88 -3.39
N LYS A 718 15.94 10.17 -4.69
CA LYS A 718 15.31 9.30 -5.67
C LYS A 718 16.11 8.01 -5.85
N LEU A 719 17.42 8.11 -6.05
CA LEU A 719 18.29 6.93 -6.15
C LEU A 719 18.25 6.11 -4.85
N ARG A 720 18.33 6.75 -3.68
CA ARG A 720 18.21 6.05 -2.40
C ARG A 720 16.89 5.26 -2.28
N LYS A 721 15.78 5.84 -2.73
CA LYS A 721 14.47 5.17 -2.76
C LYS A 721 14.50 3.97 -3.71
N SER A 722 15.03 4.14 -4.93
CA SER A 722 15.13 3.04 -5.90
C SER A 722 16.02 1.91 -5.38
N MET A 723 17.16 2.23 -4.75
CA MET A 723 18.01 1.22 -4.09
C MET A 723 17.26 0.45 -2.98
N TYR A 724 16.39 1.11 -2.22
CA TYR A 724 15.60 0.48 -1.17
C TYR A 724 14.52 -0.45 -1.74
N GLU A 725 13.86 -0.03 -2.83
CA GLU A 725 12.79 -0.81 -3.44
C GLU A 725 13.29 -2.02 -4.25
N GLU A 726 14.51 -2.00 -4.77
CA GLU A 726 15.07 -3.11 -5.58
C GLU A 726 14.96 -4.48 -4.89
N PRO A 727 15.48 -4.69 -3.66
CA PRO A 727 15.39 -5.99 -2.99
C PRO A 727 13.96 -6.38 -2.65
N LEU A 728 13.07 -5.41 -2.37
CA LEU A 728 11.66 -5.69 -2.12
C LEU A 728 10.98 -6.24 -3.37
N ARG A 729 11.19 -5.60 -4.51
CA ARG A 729 10.63 -6.03 -5.80
C ARG A 729 11.21 -7.35 -6.26
N PHE A 730 12.49 -7.57 -6.06
CA PHE A 730 13.14 -8.85 -6.33
C PHE A 730 12.52 -9.98 -5.49
N PHE A 731 12.31 -9.73 -4.20
CA PHE A 731 11.66 -10.69 -3.30
C PHE A 731 10.22 -10.99 -3.72
N VAL A 732 9.43 -9.97 -3.99
CA VAL A 732 8.02 -10.10 -4.44
C VAL A 732 7.94 -10.89 -5.74
N ASP A 733 8.75 -10.56 -6.74
CA ASP A 733 8.83 -11.26 -8.03
C ASP A 733 9.18 -12.74 -7.85
N LEU A 734 10.19 -13.03 -7.02
CA LEU A 734 10.60 -14.40 -6.72
C LEU A 734 9.46 -15.20 -6.08
N VAL A 735 8.77 -14.61 -5.10
CA VAL A 735 7.65 -15.27 -4.40
C VAL A 735 6.46 -15.50 -5.33
N GLN A 736 6.01 -14.46 -6.06
CA GLN A 736 4.83 -14.55 -6.92
C GLN A 736 5.01 -15.53 -8.08
N ARG A 737 6.22 -15.65 -8.60
CA ARG A 737 6.57 -16.63 -9.65
C ARG A 737 6.92 -18.01 -9.10
N ASN A 738 6.93 -18.17 -7.77
CA ASN A 738 7.42 -19.40 -7.13
C ASN A 738 8.85 -19.76 -7.58
N GLY A 739 9.73 -18.76 -7.63
CA GLY A 739 11.11 -18.91 -8.03
C GLY A 739 11.95 -19.71 -7.02
N SER A 740 13.15 -20.08 -7.43
CA SER A 740 14.10 -20.76 -6.55
C SER A 740 14.64 -19.79 -5.49
N VAL A 741 14.67 -20.20 -4.22
CA VAL A 741 15.31 -19.41 -3.15
C VAL A 741 16.81 -19.23 -3.39
N LEU A 742 17.42 -20.06 -4.19
CA LEU A 742 18.82 -19.93 -4.57
C LEU A 742 19.07 -18.71 -5.46
N ASP A 743 18.02 -18.16 -6.10
CA ASP A 743 18.11 -16.95 -6.91
C ASP A 743 18.49 -15.71 -6.07
N PHE A 744 18.29 -15.75 -4.75
CA PHE A 744 18.84 -14.69 -3.87
C PHE A 744 20.36 -14.55 -4.02
N ILE A 745 21.08 -15.64 -4.30
CA ILE A 745 22.54 -15.64 -4.49
C ILE A 745 22.90 -15.73 -5.96
N TYR A 746 22.26 -16.65 -6.70
CA TYR A 746 22.67 -17.08 -8.04
C TYR A 746 21.80 -16.53 -9.16
N GLY A 747 20.72 -15.82 -8.88
CA GLY A 747 19.85 -15.25 -9.89
C GLY A 747 20.61 -14.36 -10.88
N ASP A 748 20.36 -14.55 -12.18
CA ASP A 748 20.96 -13.74 -13.24
C ASP A 748 19.99 -12.67 -13.76
N TYR A 749 19.26 -12.06 -12.83
CA TYR A 749 18.33 -10.98 -13.10
C TYR A 749 18.27 -10.00 -11.93
N THR A 750 17.81 -8.81 -12.22
CA THR A 750 17.41 -7.82 -11.20
C THR A 750 16.19 -7.04 -11.68
N ILE A 751 15.61 -6.21 -10.81
CA ILE A 751 14.42 -5.39 -11.11
C ILE A 751 14.78 -3.94 -10.81
N VAL A 752 14.70 -3.10 -11.83
CA VAL A 752 15.17 -1.70 -11.76
C VAL A 752 14.13 -0.73 -12.32
N ASP A 753 14.12 0.49 -11.80
CA ASP A 753 13.52 1.64 -12.45
C ASP A 753 14.57 2.36 -13.33
N THR A 754 14.16 3.41 -14.01
CA THR A 754 15.06 4.18 -14.88
C THR A 754 16.24 4.80 -14.12
N VAL A 755 16.05 5.20 -12.86
CA VAL A 755 17.09 5.84 -12.03
C VAL A 755 18.15 4.83 -11.61
N LEU A 756 17.73 3.65 -11.21
CA LEU A 756 18.64 2.58 -10.80
C LEU A 756 19.35 1.94 -12.01
N ALA A 757 18.65 1.81 -13.14
CA ALA A 757 19.26 1.35 -14.40
C ALA A 757 20.41 2.28 -14.84
N GLU A 758 20.20 3.59 -14.78
CA GLU A 758 21.26 4.58 -15.04
C GLU A 758 22.43 4.42 -14.08
N HIS A 759 22.17 4.28 -12.78
CA HIS A 759 23.19 4.06 -11.76
C HIS A 759 24.01 2.79 -11.99
N TYR A 760 23.38 1.75 -12.53
CA TYR A 760 24.02 0.47 -12.84
C TYR A 760 24.67 0.40 -14.22
N GLY A 761 24.52 1.45 -15.04
CA GLY A 761 24.99 1.47 -16.43
C GLY A 761 24.27 0.48 -17.34
N MET A 762 23.00 0.16 -16.99
CA MET A 762 22.12 -0.69 -17.80
C MET A 762 21.41 0.13 -18.89
N PRO A 763 21.06 -0.48 -20.05
CA PRO A 763 20.23 0.21 -21.02
C PRO A 763 18.88 0.58 -20.39
N LEU A 764 18.47 1.83 -20.61
CA LEU A 764 17.18 2.32 -20.11
C LEU A 764 16.05 1.56 -20.82
N PRO A 765 15.15 0.93 -20.08
CA PRO A 765 13.97 0.34 -20.69
C PRO A 765 13.10 1.43 -21.33
N ASN A 766 12.44 1.11 -22.44
CA ASN A 766 11.49 2.02 -23.10
C ASN A 766 10.13 2.00 -22.36
N VAL A 767 10.13 2.49 -21.12
CA VAL A 767 8.98 2.51 -20.22
C VAL A 767 8.81 3.90 -19.60
N GLU A 768 7.66 4.15 -19.01
CA GLU A 768 7.43 5.39 -18.26
C GLU A 768 8.44 5.53 -17.10
N ARG A 769 8.69 6.78 -16.72
CA ARG A 769 9.82 7.16 -15.84
C ARG A 769 9.84 6.49 -14.46
N ASP A 770 8.71 6.02 -13.99
CA ASP A 770 8.55 5.42 -12.66
C ASP A 770 8.20 3.91 -12.71
N ASP A 771 8.22 3.30 -13.90
CA ASP A 771 7.96 1.88 -14.07
C ASP A 771 9.19 1.05 -13.70
N TRP A 772 8.92 -0.14 -13.16
CA TRP A 772 9.93 -1.10 -12.77
C TRP A 772 9.98 -2.26 -13.76
N VAL A 773 11.17 -2.58 -14.22
CA VAL A 773 11.39 -3.61 -15.24
C VAL A 773 12.36 -4.65 -14.73
N ARG A 774 12.04 -5.92 -15.02
CA ARG A 774 12.94 -7.04 -14.82
C ARG A 774 13.96 -7.08 -15.95
N ILE A 775 15.24 -7.08 -15.60
CA ILE A 775 16.39 -7.19 -16.53
C ILE A 775 17.00 -8.56 -16.36
N GLU A 776 16.96 -9.36 -17.43
CA GLU A 776 17.67 -10.64 -17.53
C GLU A 776 19.14 -10.42 -17.90
N ASP A 777 19.99 -11.47 -17.76
CA ASP A 777 21.44 -11.42 -18.01
C ASP A 777 22.13 -10.28 -17.24
N ALA A 778 21.68 -10.03 -16.01
CA ALA A 778 22.14 -8.92 -15.17
C ALA A 778 23.63 -9.05 -14.78
N ARG A 779 24.18 -10.26 -14.84
CA ARG A 779 25.61 -10.51 -14.54
C ARG A 779 26.55 -9.76 -15.46
N ARG A 780 26.19 -9.52 -16.71
CA ARG A 780 27.00 -8.71 -17.65
C ARG A 780 27.24 -7.27 -17.18
N TYR A 781 26.36 -6.79 -16.27
CA TYR A 781 26.50 -5.49 -15.61
C TYR A 781 27.05 -5.63 -14.18
N GLY A 782 27.50 -6.82 -13.78
CA GLY A 782 27.94 -7.13 -12.44
C GLY A 782 26.80 -7.17 -11.41
N ARG A 783 25.55 -7.42 -11.84
CA ARG A 783 24.38 -7.47 -10.99
C ARG A 783 23.79 -8.89 -10.96
N GLY A 784 22.60 -9.04 -10.38
CA GLY A 784 21.90 -10.33 -10.26
C GLY A 784 22.03 -10.95 -8.88
N GLY A 785 20.89 -11.41 -8.34
CA GLY A 785 20.76 -11.78 -6.94
C GLY A 785 20.96 -10.59 -5.98
N VAL A 786 20.93 -10.83 -4.67
CA VAL A 786 20.99 -9.75 -3.67
C VAL A 786 22.40 -9.23 -3.37
N LEU A 787 23.43 -10.04 -3.59
CA LEU A 787 24.79 -9.73 -3.17
C LEU A 787 25.33 -8.41 -3.76
N PRO A 788 25.14 -8.09 -5.07
CA PRO A 788 25.63 -6.85 -5.67
C PRO A 788 24.63 -5.68 -5.64
N MET A 789 23.50 -5.81 -4.96
CA MET A 789 22.52 -4.70 -4.89
C MET A 789 23.13 -3.53 -4.11
N SER A 790 22.97 -2.33 -4.67
CA SER A 790 23.59 -1.13 -4.11
C SER A 790 23.14 -0.80 -2.70
N VAL A 791 21.93 -1.19 -2.30
CA VAL A 791 21.44 -1.01 -0.93
C VAL A 791 22.35 -1.68 0.10
N PHE A 792 22.78 -2.92 -0.13
CA PHE A 792 23.65 -3.66 0.81
C PHE A 792 25.09 -3.14 0.77
N LEU A 793 25.58 -2.85 -0.42
CA LEU A 793 26.94 -2.33 -0.61
C LEU A 793 27.12 -0.96 0.06
N THR A 794 26.11 -0.08 -0.06
CA THR A 794 26.09 1.25 0.55
C THR A 794 25.89 1.20 2.05
N SER A 795 24.95 0.39 2.55
CA SER A 795 24.71 0.22 4.00
C SER A 795 25.98 -0.25 4.74
N ASN A 796 26.80 -1.05 4.06
CA ASN A 796 28.03 -1.60 4.60
C ASN A 796 29.28 -0.83 4.16
N SER A 797 29.14 0.47 3.93
CA SER A 797 30.21 1.42 3.60
C SER A 797 30.18 2.62 4.55
N PRO A 798 31.32 3.13 5.04
CA PRO A 798 31.35 4.27 5.96
C PRO A 798 31.16 5.65 5.26
N GLY A 799 30.84 5.70 3.99
CA GLY A 799 30.48 6.93 3.25
C GLY A 799 31.55 7.47 2.31
N LEU A 800 32.80 7.51 2.71
CA LEU A 800 33.95 7.99 1.89
C LEU A 800 34.92 6.87 1.48
N ARG A 801 34.61 5.64 1.80
CA ARG A 801 35.34 4.43 1.40
C ARG A 801 34.44 3.23 1.43
N THR A 802 34.89 2.17 0.82
CA THR A 802 34.32 0.82 0.99
C THR A 802 34.75 0.21 2.31
N SER A 803 34.13 -0.89 2.68
CA SER A 803 34.52 -1.68 3.84
C SER A 803 34.38 -3.18 3.57
N PRO A 804 35.45 -3.86 3.11
CA PRO A 804 35.42 -5.31 2.97
C PRO A 804 34.99 -6.02 4.26
N VAL A 805 35.47 -5.54 5.42
CA VAL A 805 35.10 -6.06 6.73
C VAL A 805 33.58 -6.07 6.93
N LYS A 806 32.93 -4.91 6.74
CA LYS A 806 31.46 -4.81 6.93
C LYS A 806 30.68 -5.61 5.87
N ARG A 807 31.12 -5.56 4.61
CA ARG A 807 30.47 -6.30 3.51
C ARG A 807 30.59 -7.82 3.71
N GLY A 808 31.78 -8.32 4.08
CA GLY A 808 32.02 -9.71 4.38
C GLY A 808 31.25 -10.18 5.63
N TYR A 809 31.29 -9.37 6.70
CA TYR A 809 30.51 -9.61 7.91
C TYR A 809 29.00 -9.72 7.64
N TRP A 810 28.47 -8.84 6.77
CA TRP A 810 27.06 -8.89 6.36
C TRP A 810 26.73 -10.21 5.67
N VAL A 811 27.55 -10.67 4.71
CA VAL A 811 27.35 -11.97 4.04
C VAL A 811 27.35 -13.11 5.04
N VAL A 812 28.39 -13.19 5.87
CA VAL A 812 28.56 -14.31 6.81
C VAL A 812 27.45 -14.34 7.86
N ARG A 813 27.07 -13.18 8.39
CA ARG A 813 26.07 -13.11 9.45
C ARG A 813 24.62 -13.16 8.92
N ARG A 814 24.30 -12.42 7.84
CA ARG A 814 22.92 -12.28 7.37
C ARG A 814 22.54 -13.32 6.34
N VAL A 815 23.45 -13.62 5.41
CA VAL A 815 23.17 -14.59 4.35
C VAL A 815 23.46 -16.01 4.84
N LEU A 816 24.61 -16.26 5.47
CA LEU A 816 25.03 -17.58 5.93
C LEU A 816 24.61 -17.92 7.37
N GLY A 817 24.15 -16.93 8.16
CA GLY A 817 23.63 -17.17 9.49
C GLY A 817 24.66 -17.46 10.60
N GLN A 818 25.95 -17.30 10.32
CA GLN A 818 26.98 -17.55 11.35
C GLN A 818 26.95 -16.53 12.46
N HIS A 819 27.21 -16.97 13.69
CA HIS A 819 27.39 -16.10 14.83
C HIS A 819 28.81 -15.62 14.91
N ILE A 820 29.01 -14.30 14.79
CA ILE A 820 30.31 -13.67 14.99
C ILE A 820 30.20 -12.80 16.25
N PRO A 821 31.08 -12.99 17.24
CA PRO A 821 31.05 -12.19 18.46
C PRO A 821 31.33 -10.70 18.13
N PRO A 822 30.85 -9.78 19.01
CA PRO A 822 31.13 -8.36 18.80
C PRO A 822 32.66 -8.10 18.91
N PRO A 823 33.17 -7.10 18.15
CA PRO A 823 34.61 -6.77 18.22
C PRO A 823 35.02 -6.29 19.63
N PRO A 824 36.28 -6.48 20.01
CA PRO A 824 36.82 -5.92 21.25
C PRO A 824 36.61 -4.41 21.36
N PRO A 825 36.53 -3.82 22.57
CA PRO A 825 36.18 -2.41 22.73
C PRO A 825 37.24 -1.39 22.22
N ASN A 826 38.46 -1.82 21.92
CA ASN A 826 39.58 -0.94 21.54
C ASN A 826 40.15 -1.27 20.16
N VAL A 827 39.34 -1.45 19.16
CA VAL A 827 39.80 -1.69 17.78
C VAL A 827 40.30 -0.37 17.17
N PRO A 828 41.52 -0.31 16.61
CA PRO A 828 41.97 0.86 15.89
C PRO A 828 41.09 1.15 14.67
N GLU A 829 40.64 2.40 14.55
CA GLU A 829 39.83 2.81 13.39
C GLU A 829 40.70 2.95 12.15
N LEU A 830 40.19 2.48 11.01
CA LEU A 830 40.79 2.72 9.71
C LEU A 830 40.48 4.15 9.26
N PRO A 831 41.39 4.79 8.44
CA PRO A 831 41.10 6.10 7.89
C PRO A 831 39.73 6.20 7.26
N GLU A 832 39.01 7.30 7.51
CA GLU A 832 37.65 7.48 7.02
C GLU A 832 37.56 7.63 5.51
N ASP A 833 38.56 8.31 4.88
CA ASP A 833 38.59 8.61 3.46
C ASP A 833 39.61 7.73 2.72
N GLU A 834 39.17 6.98 1.73
CA GLU A 834 39.99 6.11 0.89
C GLU A 834 41.07 6.87 0.10
N ALA A 835 40.82 8.13 -0.26
CA ALA A 835 41.80 8.98 -0.92
C ALA A 835 42.99 9.33 -0.02
N GLN A 836 42.89 9.21 1.29
CA GLN A 836 43.93 9.54 2.27
C GLN A 836 44.78 8.33 2.70
N LEU A 837 44.59 7.17 2.11
CA LEU A 837 45.33 5.94 2.45
C LEU A 837 46.81 5.95 1.96
N GLY A 838 47.24 6.99 1.27
CA GLY A 838 48.59 7.11 0.68
C GLY A 838 48.83 6.05 -0.39
N ASP A 839 50.03 5.45 -0.35
CA ASP A 839 50.40 4.41 -1.33
C ASP A 839 49.84 3.01 -1.00
N LEU A 840 49.17 2.84 0.13
CA LEU A 840 48.70 1.55 0.56
C LEU A 840 47.25 1.30 0.08
N SER A 841 47.02 0.15 -0.49
CA SER A 841 45.67 -0.32 -0.77
C SER A 841 44.93 -0.70 0.53
N LEU A 842 43.60 -0.67 0.52
CA LEU A 842 42.76 -1.12 1.67
C LEU A 842 43.10 -2.55 2.08
N ARG A 843 43.38 -3.44 1.12
CA ARG A 843 43.87 -4.82 1.36
C ARG A 843 45.16 -4.85 2.19
N GLN A 844 46.14 -4.00 1.85
CA GLN A 844 47.40 -3.97 2.59
C GLN A 844 47.25 -3.41 4.00
N ILE A 845 46.32 -2.46 4.22
CA ILE A 845 45.99 -1.94 5.52
C ILE A 845 45.31 -3.01 6.36
N MET A 846 44.35 -3.74 5.78
CA MET A 846 43.70 -4.85 6.48
C MET A 846 44.68 -5.97 6.83
N ALA A 847 45.61 -6.30 5.94
CA ALA A 847 46.65 -7.29 6.24
C ALA A 847 47.54 -6.88 7.43
N ARG A 848 47.85 -5.59 7.57
CA ARG A 848 48.56 -5.09 8.75
C ARG A 848 47.72 -5.18 10.05
N HIS A 849 46.44 -4.90 9.96
CA HIS A 849 45.52 -5.01 11.10
C HIS A 849 45.39 -6.46 11.60
N ARG A 850 45.35 -7.43 10.70
CA ARG A 850 45.29 -8.87 11.02
C ARG A 850 46.59 -9.47 11.63
N ASN A 851 47.69 -8.74 11.59
CA ASN A 851 48.91 -9.22 12.29
C ASN A 851 48.77 -9.30 13.80
N ASP A 852 47.68 -8.72 14.39
CA ASP A 852 47.33 -8.91 15.78
C ASP A 852 46.62 -10.27 15.93
N PRO A 853 47.14 -11.24 16.72
CA PRO A 853 46.52 -12.55 16.93
C PRO A 853 45.09 -12.47 17.47
N GLY A 854 44.77 -11.44 18.27
CA GLY A 854 43.41 -11.24 18.80
C GLY A 854 42.37 -10.81 17.76
N CYS A 855 42.83 -10.32 16.60
CA CYS A 855 41.98 -9.91 15.50
C CYS A 855 41.90 -10.96 14.38
N ALA A 856 42.96 -11.72 14.16
CA ALA A 856 43.13 -12.67 13.06
C ALA A 856 42.00 -13.69 12.98
N GLY A 857 41.64 -14.32 14.13
CA GLY A 857 40.65 -15.40 14.13
C GLY A 857 39.27 -15.01 13.62
N CYS A 858 38.77 -13.81 14.00
CA CYS A 858 37.49 -13.31 13.51
C CYS A 858 37.58 -12.85 12.03
N HIS A 859 38.66 -12.15 11.65
CA HIS A 859 38.83 -11.60 10.32
C HIS A 859 39.01 -12.66 9.23
N ASP A 860 39.54 -13.82 9.58
CA ASP A 860 39.68 -14.94 8.64
C ASP A 860 38.33 -15.48 8.14
N HIS A 861 37.24 -15.27 8.89
CA HIS A 861 35.93 -15.74 8.48
C HIS A 861 35.26 -14.88 7.40
N PHE A 862 35.53 -13.56 7.34
CA PHE A 862 34.76 -12.65 6.49
C PHE A 862 35.56 -11.69 5.63
N ASP A 863 36.85 -11.42 5.91
CA ASP A 863 37.63 -10.44 5.13
C ASP A 863 37.77 -10.81 3.66
N SER A 864 38.06 -12.09 3.40
CA SER A 864 38.22 -12.60 2.03
C SER A 864 36.90 -12.51 1.25
N ILE A 865 35.78 -12.80 1.93
CA ILE A 865 34.42 -12.67 1.36
C ILE A 865 34.11 -11.19 1.04
N GLY A 866 34.59 -10.25 1.87
CA GLY A 866 34.36 -8.82 1.63
C GLY A 866 35.24 -8.21 0.54
N LEU A 867 36.46 -8.70 0.37
CA LEU A 867 37.42 -8.21 -0.64
C LEU A 867 36.93 -8.39 -2.08
N VAL A 868 36.09 -9.41 -2.35
CA VAL A 868 35.54 -9.64 -3.70
C VAL A 868 34.60 -8.54 -4.17
N PHE A 869 34.12 -7.66 -3.25
CA PHE A 869 33.23 -6.55 -3.56
C PHE A 869 33.95 -5.21 -3.80
N GLU A 870 35.29 -5.20 -3.86
CA GLU A 870 36.02 -3.95 -3.99
C GLU A 870 35.87 -3.27 -5.36
N ASP A 871 35.42 -4.00 -6.37
CA ASP A 871 35.02 -3.45 -7.67
C ASP A 871 33.66 -2.74 -7.63
N TYR A 872 33.05 -2.62 -6.43
CA TYR A 872 31.87 -1.79 -6.14
C TYR A 872 32.26 -0.68 -5.16
N GLY A 873 32.01 0.57 -5.56
CA GLY A 873 32.33 1.73 -4.74
C GLY A 873 31.42 1.92 -3.51
N PRO A 874 31.55 3.05 -2.82
CA PRO A 874 30.82 3.34 -1.58
C PRO A 874 29.30 3.45 -1.74
N ILE A 875 28.78 3.80 -2.92
CA ILE A 875 27.33 3.83 -3.23
C ILE A 875 26.91 2.67 -4.14
N GLY A 876 27.74 1.63 -4.21
CA GLY A 876 27.45 0.42 -4.98
C GLY A 876 27.67 0.55 -6.50
N GLU A 877 28.26 1.63 -6.99
CA GLU A 877 28.67 1.81 -8.38
C GLU A 877 29.83 0.87 -8.75
N ARG A 878 29.88 0.41 -10.01
CA ARG A 878 31.05 -0.35 -10.51
C ARG A 878 32.27 0.56 -10.66
N ARG A 879 33.46 0.05 -10.31
CA ARG A 879 34.72 0.81 -10.40
C ARG A 879 35.92 -0.10 -10.71
N ASP A 880 36.87 0.39 -11.47
CA ASP A 880 38.16 -0.25 -11.71
C ASP A 880 39.26 0.29 -10.77
N ASN A 881 39.07 1.51 -10.28
CA ASN A 881 39.98 2.16 -9.36
C ASN A 881 39.26 2.59 -8.09
N ASP A 882 39.97 2.60 -6.98
CA ASP A 882 39.49 3.15 -5.73
C ASP A 882 39.46 4.71 -5.76
N LEU A 883 38.97 5.34 -4.69
CA LEU A 883 38.90 6.80 -4.62
C LEU A 883 40.26 7.50 -4.52
N GLY A 884 41.34 6.74 -4.28
CA GLY A 884 42.72 7.20 -4.33
C GLY A 884 43.41 6.98 -5.69
N GLY A 885 42.68 6.46 -6.70
CA GLY A 885 43.19 6.19 -8.04
C GLY A 885 43.98 4.87 -8.18
N ARG A 886 43.98 4.01 -7.17
CA ARG A 886 44.67 2.72 -7.19
C ARG A 886 43.76 1.66 -7.82
N ILE A 887 44.33 0.74 -8.60
CA ILE A 887 43.60 -0.37 -9.19
C ILE A 887 43.03 -1.27 -8.08
N VAL A 888 41.77 -1.61 -8.14
CA VAL A 888 41.12 -2.49 -7.17
C VAL A 888 41.52 -3.95 -7.38
N ASP A 889 41.68 -4.69 -6.28
CA ASP A 889 42.04 -6.11 -6.30
C ASP A 889 40.95 -6.94 -5.61
N THR A 890 40.19 -7.70 -6.39
CA THR A 890 39.09 -8.54 -5.95
C THR A 890 39.44 -10.02 -5.76
N ARG A 891 40.74 -10.38 -5.84
CA ARG A 891 41.16 -11.75 -5.57
C ARG A 891 41.03 -12.07 -4.10
N ALA A 892 40.58 -13.25 -3.78
CA ALA A 892 40.41 -13.72 -2.41
C ALA A 892 40.81 -15.18 -2.27
N THR A 893 41.37 -15.53 -1.11
CA THR A 893 41.47 -16.90 -0.65
C THR A 893 40.43 -17.11 0.42
N PHE A 894 39.41 -17.89 0.13
CA PHE A 894 38.29 -18.13 1.05
C PHE A 894 38.69 -19.06 2.20
N PRO A 895 37.90 -19.12 3.29
CA PRO A 895 38.10 -20.11 4.32
C PRO A 895 38.10 -21.53 3.71
N GLY A 896 39.11 -22.34 4.07
CA GLY A 896 39.32 -23.64 3.43
C GLY A 896 40.39 -23.66 2.36
N GLY A 897 40.86 -22.51 1.87
CA GLY A 897 42.01 -22.36 0.97
C GLY A 897 41.63 -22.21 -0.53
N ASP A 898 40.33 -22.18 -0.86
CA ASP A 898 39.88 -21.97 -2.22
C ASP A 898 40.15 -20.53 -2.70
N GLU A 899 40.65 -20.41 -3.95
CA GLU A 899 40.91 -19.11 -4.55
C GLU A 899 39.78 -18.68 -5.48
N GLY A 900 39.45 -17.39 -5.45
CA GLY A 900 38.45 -16.78 -6.32
C GLY A 900 38.69 -15.33 -6.59
N THR A 901 37.99 -14.79 -7.60
CA THR A 901 38.08 -13.39 -7.98
C THR A 901 36.69 -12.81 -8.18
N GLY A 902 36.43 -11.67 -7.57
CA GLY A 902 35.17 -10.95 -7.68
C GLY A 902 33.96 -11.77 -7.24
N LEU A 903 32.78 -11.29 -7.62
CA LEU A 903 31.51 -11.89 -7.20
C LEU A 903 31.28 -13.30 -7.73
N ASP A 904 31.79 -13.63 -8.91
CA ASP A 904 31.65 -14.97 -9.48
C ASP A 904 32.49 -16.00 -8.73
N GLY A 905 33.68 -15.59 -8.24
CA GLY A 905 34.49 -16.40 -7.32
C GLY A 905 33.75 -16.70 -6.02
N LEU A 906 33.09 -15.68 -5.45
CA LEU A 906 32.29 -15.86 -4.24
C LEU A 906 31.08 -16.76 -4.48
N ARG A 907 30.33 -16.56 -5.57
CA ARG A 907 29.16 -17.42 -5.90
C ARG A 907 29.57 -18.87 -6.03
N ARG A 908 30.72 -19.16 -6.67
CA ARG A 908 31.25 -20.52 -6.79
C ARG A 908 31.57 -21.10 -5.41
N TYR A 909 32.32 -20.36 -4.58
CA TYR A 909 32.62 -20.79 -3.20
C TYR A 909 31.36 -21.07 -2.37
N LEU A 910 30.37 -20.19 -2.46
CA LEU A 910 29.09 -20.39 -1.76
C LEU A 910 28.36 -21.64 -2.27
N SER A 911 28.36 -21.89 -3.57
CA SER A 911 27.69 -23.04 -4.18
C SER A 911 28.36 -24.37 -3.79
N GLU A 912 29.69 -24.40 -3.70
CA GLU A 912 30.45 -25.62 -3.47
C GLU A 912 30.57 -25.97 -1.96
N HIS A 913 30.56 -24.94 -1.07
CA HIS A 913 30.91 -25.13 0.33
C HIS A 913 29.90 -24.59 1.35
N ARG A 914 29.02 -23.63 0.98
CA ARG A 914 28.22 -22.89 1.94
C ARG A 914 26.73 -22.78 1.57
N GLN A 915 26.27 -23.50 0.54
CA GLN A 915 24.87 -23.46 0.11
C GLN A 915 23.93 -23.97 1.20
N ASP A 916 24.32 -25.03 1.89
CA ASP A 916 23.53 -25.60 2.98
C ASP A 916 23.38 -24.64 4.15
N ASP A 917 24.41 -23.85 4.45
CA ASP A 917 24.33 -22.81 5.50
C ASP A 917 23.31 -21.73 5.13
N PHE A 918 23.31 -21.29 3.88
CA PHE A 918 22.33 -20.35 3.38
C PHE A 918 20.90 -20.89 3.48
N VAL A 919 20.69 -22.13 3.04
CA VAL A 919 19.37 -22.78 3.09
C VAL A 919 18.90 -22.97 4.52
N ASP A 920 19.77 -23.44 5.41
CA ASP A 920 19.45 -23.60 6.84
C ASP A 920 19.10 -22.27 7.51
N ASN A 921 19.92 -21.23 7.27
CA ASN A 921 19.63 -19.88 7.79
C ASN A 921 18.29 -19.34 7.29
N LEU A 922 17.98 -19.46 6.00
CA LEU A 922 16.69 -19.02 5.45
C LEU A 922 15.51 -19.76 6.10
N CYS A 923 15.60 -21.10 6.22
CA CYS A 923 14.58 -21.90 6.88
C CYS A 923 14.35 -21.46 8.33
N ARG A 924 15.43 -21.29 9.11
CA ARG A 924 15.36 -20.82 10.50
C ARG A 924 14.76 -19.42 10.62
N ARG A 925 15.21 -18.47 9.80
CA ARG A 925 14.71 -17.09 9.83
C ARG A 925 13.23 -17.02 9.46
N LEU A 926 12.82 -17.69 8.38
CA LEU A 926 11.43 -17.65 7.94
C LEU A 926 10.49 -18.33 8.94
N LEU A 927 10.91 -19.45 9.55
CA LEU A 927 10.12 -20.12 10.57
C LEU A 927 9.97 -19.26 11.83
N ALA A 928 11.06 -18.63 12.29
CA ALA A 928 11.01 -17.73 13.46
C ALA A 928 10.07 -16.53 13.22
N TYR A 929 10.12 -15.93 12.04
CA TYR A 929 9.23 -14.86 11.64
C TYR A 929 7.77 -15.33 11.59
N ALA A 930 7.48 -16.45 10.94
CA ALA A 930 6.13 -17.00 10.82
C ALA A 930 5.48 -17.33 12.17
N LEU A 931 6.28 -17.86 13.12
CA LEU A 931 5.81 -18.20 14.46
C LEU A 931 5.75 -16.99 15.41
N GLY A 932 6.39 -15.85 15.05
CA GLY A 932 6.45 -14.64 15.88
C GLY A 932 7.11 -14.87 17.25
N ARG A 933 8.09 -15.76 17.31
CA ARG A 933 8.89 -16.10 18.51
C ARG A 933 10.29 -16.61 18.15
N SER A 934 11.17 -16.59 19.12
CA SER A 934 12.45 -17.27 18.98
C SER A 934 12.27 -18.77 18.83
N LEU A 935 13.14 -19.41 18.04
CA LEU A 935 13.08 -20.84 17.80
C LEU A 935 13.45 -21.63 19.04
N LEU A 936 12.86 -22.79 19.17
CA LEU A 936 13.08 -23.77 20.21
C LEU A 936 13.76 -25.04 19.63
N LEU A 937 14.35 -25.85 20.48
CA LEU A 937 14.92 -27.13 20.05
C LEU A 937 13.87 -28.08 19.42
N SER A 938 12.59 -27.94 19.81
CA SER A 938 11.46 -28.66 19.24
C SER A 938 11.15 -28.29 17.76
N ASP A 939 11.71 -27.19 17.26
CA ASP A 939 11.51 -26.72 15.89
C ASP A 939 12.49 -27.38 14.89
N GLU A 940 13.56 -28.02 15.38
CA GLU A 940 14.59 -28.65 14.53
C GLU A 940 14.01 -29.66 13.55
N ALA A 941 13.02 -30.44 13.97
CA ALA A 941 12.34 -31.38 13.07
C ALA A 941 11.57 -30.69 11.92
N ALA A 942 10.98 -29.52 12.20
CA ALA A 942 10.31 -28.71 11.17
C ALA A 942 11.34 -28.08 10.21
N ILE A 943 12.45 -27.56 10.73
CA ILE A 943 13.54 -27.01 9.92
C ILE A 943 14.13 -28.08 8.99
N GLN A 944 14.40 -29.27 9.52
CA GLN A 944 14.89 -30.37 8.69
C GLN A 944 13.90 -30.71 7.57
N LYS A 945 12.61 -30.79 7.88
CA LYS A 945 11.56 -31.04 6.88
C LYS A 945 11.48 -29.92 5.83
N MET A 946 11.70 -28.66 6.24
CA MET A 946 11.76 -27.54 5.29
C MET A 946 12.93 -27.70 4.31
N ARG A 947 14.10 -28.06 4.80
CA ARG A 947 15.29 -28.30 3.99
C ARG A 947 15.06 -29.45 3.00
N ASP A 948 14.54 -30.59 3.48
CA ASP A 948 14.28 -31.78 2.65
C ASP A 948 13.26 -31.44 1.55
N ASN A 949 12.15 -30.80 1.90
CA ASN A 949 11.12 -30.38 0.92
C ASN A 949 11.64 -29.35 -0.09
N LEU A 950 12.53 -28.44 0.32
CA LEU A 950 13.18 -27.51 -0.61
C LEU A 950 14.03 -28.25 -1.64
N ALA A 951 14.87 -29.17 -1.19
CA ALA A 951 15.73 -29.97 -2.08
C ALA A 951 14.89 -30.79 -3.07
N ASP A 952 13.82 -31.45 -2.57
CA ASP A 952 12.91 -32.25 -3.39
C ASP A 952 12.10 -31.44 -4.43
N GLN A 953 11.86 -30.14 -4.16
CA GLN A 953 11.04 -29.26 -5.00
C GLN A 953 11.87 -28.18 -5.71
N ASN A 954 13.10 -28.46 -6.10
CA ASN A 954 13.99 -27.55 -6.82
C ASN A 954 14.15 -26.18 -6.15
N PHE A 955 14.17 -26.15 -4.83
CA PHE A 955 14.32 -24.94 -4.01
C PHE A 955 13.23 -23.86 -4.21
N CYS A 956 12.03 -24.23 -4.69
CA CYS A 956 10.93 -23.31 -4.88
C CYS A 956 10.44 -22.69 -3.57
N PHE A 957 10.20 -21.36 -3.56
CA PHE A 957 9.82 -20.62 -2.37
C PHE A 957 8.53 -21.12 -1.72
N ASN A 958 7.53 -21.49 -2.51
CA ASN A 958 6.25 -21.98 -1.97
C ASN A 958 6.42 -23.21 -1.10
N SER A 959 7.41 -24.08 -1.39
CA SER A 959 7.63 -25.30 -0.60
C SER A 959 8.00 -24.98 0.86
N LEU A 960 8.73 -23.87 1.09
CA LEU A 960 9.03 -23.38 2.44
C LEU A 960 7.74 -22.97 3.17
N VAL A 961 6.96 -22.08 2.54
CA VAL A 961 5.75 -21.54 3.14
C VAL A 961 4.73 -22.66 3.39
N GLU A 962 4.50 -23.53 2.41
CA GLU A 962 3.58 -24.67 2.54
C GLU A 962 4.00 -25.64 3.68
N THR A 963 5.29 -25.85 3.87
CA THR A 963 5.81 -26.67 4.96
C THR A 963 5.56 -26.00 6.31
N ILE A 964 5.78 -24.68 6.40
CA ILE A 964 5.54 -23.91 7.63
C ILE A 964 4.05 -23.93 8.00
N VAL A 965 3.16 -23.53 7.07
CA VAL A 965 1.73 -23.38 7.38
C VAL A 965 1.03 -24.70 7.70
N THR A 966 1.60 -25.83 7.25
CA THR A 966 1.10 -27.16 7.56
C THR A 966 1.80 -27.83 8.75
N SER A 967 2.74 -27.13 9.39
CA SER A 967 3.45 -27.66 10.55
C SER A 967 2.58 -27.62 11.81
N PRO A 968 2.78 -28.56 12.75
CA PRO A 968 2.08 -28.54 14.03
C PRO A 968 2.32 -27.24 14.81
N GLN A 969 3.50 -26.66 14.70
CA GLN A 969 3.86 -25.40 15.36
C GLN A 969 3.02 -24.22 14.87
N PHE A 970 2.66 -24.21 13.57
CA PHE A 970 1.86 -23.14 12.97
C PHE A 970 0.36 -23.35 13.23
N LEU A 971 -0.12 -24.60 13.23
CA LEU A 971 -1.53 -24.94 13.35
C LEU A 971 -2.06 -24.96 14.79
N ASN A 972 -1.17 -25.08 15.78
CA ASN A 972 -1.55 -25.30 17.17
C ASN A 972 -1.06 -24.18 18.10
N LYS A 973 -1.62 -24.18 19.31
CA LYS A 973 -1.20 -23.37 20.46
C LYS A 973 -1.11 -24.24 21.72
N ARG A 974 -0.25 -23.86 22.67
CA ARG A 974 -0.21 -24.52 23.98
C ARG A 974 -1.48 -24.22 24.79
N GLY A 975 -1.97 -25.19 25.55
CA GLY A 975 -3.04 -25.00 26.53
C GLY A 975 -2.58 -24.07 27.66
N ARG A 976 -3.52 -23.48 28.42
CA ARG A 976 -3.23 -22.59 29.54
C ARG A 976 -2.41 -23.27 30.63
N ASP A 977 -2.72 -24.53 30.91
CA ASP A 977 -2.16 -25.30 31.99
C ASP A 977 -1.04 -26.23 31.50
N TYR A 978 -0.43 -25.91 30.34
CA TYR A 978 0.69 -26.64 29.79
C TYR A 978 1.89 -26.51 30.74
N GLU A 979 2.15 -27.57 31.48
CA GLU A 979 3.33 -27.66 32.35
C GLU A 979 4.54 -27.97 31.46
N THR A 980 5.48 -27.03 31.39
CA THR A 980 6.85 -27.38 31.00
C THR A 980 7.37 -28.29 32.13
N GLU A 981 7.54 -29.59 31.89
CA GLU A 981 8.33 -30.42 32.79
C GLU A 981 9.67 -29.72 33.05
N HIS A 982 9.80 -29.21 34.26
CA HIS A 982 10.97 -28.48 34.74
C HIS A 982 12.16 -29.41 34.91
#